data_18d9895d15404a8bdaab6c46d961d7bd
#
_entry.id   18d9895d15404a8bdaab6c46d961d7bd
#
_cell.length_a   1.000
_cell.length_b   1.000
_cell.length_c   1.000
_cell.angle_alpha   90.00
_cell.angle_beta   90.00
_cell.angle_gamma   90.00
#
_symmetry.space_group_name_H-M   'P 1'
#
loop_
_entity.id
_entity.type
_entity.pdbx_description
1 polymer ?
#
loop_
_entity_poly.entity_id
_entity_poly.type
_entity_poly.pdbx_seq_one_letter_code
_entity_poly.pdbx_strand_id
1 'polypeptide(L)'
;MFEPLTLRFSLNRLPTVHDLRFAFRSLAKSPGFVVIVLLTLALGIGVNTSMYTLVDVLFYRTVPFPNPDRLVSVFGTSPKQQRENFSFEETEEMRAQAVGSDKAFASVTTYAYWNNTFSEPNRPAERLLSLDATADFFQTFQVQPMLGRTYTAEEQVPGRNQVALLSHRLWQSRFGGDRAVIGRSIRLNAEQVTVIGVMPASFVAPLFFGPVDLWRPMTVPRHIVEDRQNRFFSVAARLNPGATMEQAKAQLTPLAVRWGTDYPQNSKDRGFNLMPPHRAGMDNVSQFIIWLLFGLGSAVLLVACANIANLQLARATGNMRDLAIRSALGASRAQLIRHQLVESMLLAVAGGLCGVAVAWILNRVLGNAIWLGASQESTLALPMNGRVLGGAVVVSLLTGLLFGLLPAWFASRTDVVTTLKHQTRNSTAGRGPRLMRQALIIGEVAVALALLGVAGVMIRGLDGLLRTEKGWDTERLLAANIHLPEQSTYASEDARRLAMEKLLRGLQQVPGAEHTALATTAPTFGYSKVNPLFIEGHAHDDDSKLPSGGYTMIAGDYFATLGIPLREGRVFAPDMKADSPPSVVINEAMARHFWPDGSAVGRRVGERNGDTIVWREVIGVVGDLQFALNITNPPTLFQVYKPMVHEPWGYMFLLARGPTPGAFKNDMRRVVSGVDPDLAVLDMYTVPEAAERFQHNLVVINDVLAGFALLGLALAAVGLYGVISYLVAQRTNEFGIRMALGASPGQLFTLVLRLGVVLTAIGLVVGLAAAYGLTTAAGAIMPKIASPDPVTLSATAAVLLVVALFACYLPARRATRVDPLEALRAD
;
A
#
# COMPACT_ATOMS: atom_id res chain seq x y z
N MET A 1 52.58 -1.90 -11.74
CA MET A 1 53.06 -1.05 -10.64
C MET A 1 52.03 -0.02 -10.33
N PHE A 2 51.12 -0.29 -9.37
CA PHE A 2 50.07 0.62 -8.93
C PHE A 2 50.56 1.33 -7.68
N GLU A 3 50.96 2.59 -7.81
CA GLU A 3 51.17 3.46 -6.64
C GLU A 3 49.80 3.84 -6.02
N PRO A 4 49.64 3.73 -4.71
CA PRO A 4 48.42 4.20 -4.03
C PRO A 4 48.45 5.73 -3.98
N LEU A 5 47.51 6.36 -4.74
CA LEU A 5 47.27 7.78 -4.71
C LEU A 5 46.69 8.17 -3.35
N THR A 6 47.49 8.59 -2.42
CA THR A 6 47.08 9.34 -1.24
C THR A 6 46.62 10.74 -1.65
N LEU A 7 45.33 10.89 -1.91
CA LEU A 7 44.67 12.19 -2.08
C LEU A 7 44.67 12.92 -0.73
N ARG A 8 45.76 13.68 -0.43
CA ARG A 8 45.68 14.72 0.60
C ARG A 8 44.79 15.85 0.10
N PHE A 9 43.49 15.73 0.31
CA PHE A 9 42.58 16.85 0.21
C PHE A 9 42.89 17.84 1.35
N SER A 10 43.57 18.91 1.07
CA SER A 10 43.60 20.06 2.00
C SER A 10 42.29 20.81 1.89
N LEU A 11 41.27 20.28 2.58
CA LEU A 11 39.94 20.87 2.75
C LEU A 11 39.93 22.17 3.60
N ASN A 12 41.07 22.79 3.82
CA ASN A 12 41.27 23.82 4.84
C ASN A 12 40.85 25.26 4.45
N ARG A 13 40.07 25.47 3.37
CA ARG A 13 39.47 26.79 3.14
C ARG A 13 38.01 26.58 2.65
N LEU A 14 37.07 26.98 3.51
CA LEU A 14 35.68 27.19 3.16
C LEU A 14 35.53 28.06 1.92
N PRO A 15 34.48 27.92 1.09
CA PRO A 15 34.26 28.77 -0.08
C PRO A 15 34.25 30.26 0.37
N THR A 16 34.98 31.07 -0.30
CA THR A 16 35.05 32.51 0.00
C THR A 16 33.79 33.19 -0.56
N VAL A 17 33.42 34.35 0.01
CA VAL A 17 32.32 35.20 -0.51
C VAL A 17 32.55 35.53 -1.99
N HIS A 18 33.79 35.59 -2.42
CA HIS A 18 34.17 35.81 -3.82
C HIS A 18 33.79 34.66 -4.71
N ASP A 19 33.96 33.38 -4.27
CA ASP A 19 33.57 32.20 -5.02
C ASP A 19 32.05 32.15 -5.23
N LEU A 20 31.27 32.50 -4.20
CA LEU A 20 29.80 32.55 -4.26
C LEU A 20 29.30 33.63 -5.24
N ARG A 21 29.85 34.87 -5.15
CA ARG A 21 29.50 35.96 -6.08
C ARG A 21 29.79 35.60 -7.53
N PHE A 22 30.94 34.98 -7.75
CA PHE A 22 31.35 34.58 -9.09
C PHE A 22 30.43 33.47 -9.64
N ALA A 23 30.15 32.43 -8.86
CA ALA A 23 29.24 31.36 -9.24
C ALA A 23 27.83 31.90 -9.58
N PHE A 24 27.30 32.82 -8.76
CA PHE A 24 26.02 33.49 -9.03
C PHE A 24 26.02 34.28 -10.35
N ARG A 25 27.07 35.05 -10.63
CA ARG A 25 27.21 35.79 -11.90
C ARG A 25 27.34 34.86 -13.11
N SER A 26 28.04 33.75 -12.95
CA SER A 26 28.19 32.72 -13.98
C SER A 26 26.84 32.08 -14.33
N LEU A 27 26.05 31.74 -13.33
CA LEU A 27 24.71 31.16 -13.49
C LEU A 27 23.70 32.14 -14.10
N ALA A 28 23.77 33.43 -13.69
CA ALA A 28 22.91 34.50 -14.22
C ALA A 28 23.09 34.72 -15.73
N LYS A 29 24.29 34.43 -16.29
CA LYS A 29 24.54 34.51 -17.73
C LYS A 29 23.91 33.43 -18.59
N SER A 30 23.39 32.37 -17.96
CA SER A 30 22.77 31.21 -18.65
C SER A 30 21.41 30.86 -18.04
N PRO A 31 20.37 31.71 -18.13
CA PRO A 31 19.12 31.53 -17.42
C PRO A 31 18.36 30.26 -17.86
N GLY A 32 18.38 29.91 -19.14
CA GLY A 32 17.73 28.70 -19.65
C GLY A 32 18.32 27.43 -19.06
N PHE A 33 19.64 27.35 -18.89
CA PHE A 33 20.30 26.24 -18.21
C PHE A 33 19.85 26.14 -16.74
N VAL A 34 19.87 27.26 -16.02
CA VAL A 34 19.47 27.32 -14.60
C VAL A 34 18.04 26.85 -14.40
N VAL A 35 17.10 27.34 -15.24
CA VAL A 35 15.69 26.97 -15.16
C VAL A 35 15.51 25.46 -15.37
N ILE A 36 16.14 24.88 -16.39
CA ILE A 36 16.04 23.43 -16.65
C ILE A 36 16.61 22.61 -15.48
N VAL A 37 17.77 23.02 -14.95
CA VAL A 37 18.40 22.35 -13.82
C VAL A 37 17.53 22.45 -12.55
N LEU A 38 17.02 23.65 -12.24
CA LEU A 38 16.16 23.86 -11.07
C LEU A 38 14.85 23.07 -11.18
N LEU A 39 14.19 23.04 -12.35
CA LEU A 39 12.98 22.25 -12.57
C LEU A 39 13.27 20.74 -12.41
N THR A 40 14.37 20.26 -12.98
CA THR A 40 14.78 18.86 -12.89
C THR A 40 15.07 18.47 -11.44
N LEU A 41 15.81 19.29 -10.70
CA LEU A 41 16.10 19.09 -9.27
C LEU A 41 14.85 19.18 -8.41
N ALA A 42 14.02 20.19 -8.64
CA ALA A 42 12.77 20.39 -7.89
C ALA A 42 11.85 19.18 -8.00
N LEU A 43 11.69 18.64 -9.20
CA LEU A 43 10.88 17.44 -9.43
C LEU A 43 11.54 16.21 -8.80
N GLY A 44 12.83 15.96 -9.07
CA GLY A 44 13.52 14.76 -8.55
C GLY A 44 13.60 14.75 -7.02
N ILE A 45 14.03 15.86 -6.40
CA ILE A 45 14.14 15.98 -4.94
C ILE A 45 12.74 16.04 -4.31
N GLY A 46 11.79 16.75 -4.92
CA GLY A 46 10.44 16.91 -4.40
C GLY A 46 9.69 15.59 -4.32
N VAL A 47 9.69 14.82 -5.41
CA VAL A 47 9.08 13.49 -5.45
C VAL A 47 9.74 12.55 -4.45
N ASN A 48 11.07 12.52 -4.39
CA ASN A 48 11.80 11.67 -3.45
C ASN A 48 11.51 12.05 -1.99
N THR A 49 11.46 13.34 -1.69
CA THR A 49 11.13 13.86 -0.35
C THR A 49 9.69 13.52 0.05
N SER A 50 8.74 13.59 -0.88
CA SER A 50 7.36 13.19 -0.64
C SER A 50 7.28 11.70 -0.33
N MET A 51 7.95 10.85 -1.10
CA MET A 51 8.00 9.40 -0.83
C MET A 51 8.72 9.09 0.50
N TYR A 52 9.77 9.82 0.83
CA TYR A 52 10.41 9.71 2.13
C TYR A 52 9.48 10.14 3.27
N THR A 53 8.63 11.16 3.07
CA THR A 53 7.59 11.53 4.06
C THR A 53 6.62 10.38 4.31
N LEU A 54 6.20 9.69 3.24
CA LEU A 54 5.34 8.51 3.36
C LEU A 54 6.03 7.39 4.16
N VAL A 55 7.30 7.12 3.85
CA VAL A 55 8.13 6.16 4.59
C VAL A 55 8.31 6.58 6.05
N ASP A 56 8.57 7.87 6.34
CA ASP A 56 8.72 8.37 7.71
C ASP A 56 7.45 8.20 8.52
N VAL A 57 6.30 8.55 7.94
CA VAL A 57 4.99 8.45 8.62
C VAL A 57 4.62 6.99 8.92
N LEU A 58 4.88 6.08 7.98
CA LEU A 58 4.42 4.70 8.08
C LEU A 58 5.41 3.77 8.79
N PHE A 59 6.72 4.03 8.71
CA PHE A 59 7.75 3.14 9.28
C PHE A 59 8.53 3.71 10.46
N TYR A 60 8.64 5.03 10.57
CA TYR A 60 9.53 5.65 11.55
C TYR A 60 8.82 6.58 12.52
N ARG A 61 7.59 7.00 12.20
CA ARG A 61 6.83 7.83 13.13
C ARG A 61 6.39 7.00 14.32
N THR A 62 6.90 7.34 15.47
CA THR A 62 6.47 6.71 16.72
C THR A 62 5.00 7.01 16.99
N VAL A 63 4.29 6.03 17.52
CA VAL A 63 2.91 6.24 18.00
C VAL A 63 2.89 7.34 19.08
N PRO A 64 1.82 8.14 19.19
CA PRO A 64 1.75 9.28 20.10
C PRO A 64 1.48 8.83 21.54
N PHE A 65 2.19 7.80 21.99
CA PHE A 65 2.08 7.27 23.36
C PHE A 65 3.38 7.48 24.13
N PRO A 66 3.32 7.64 25.45
CA PRO A 66 4.52 7.75 26.27
C PRO A 66 5.41 6.51 26.15
N ASN A 67 6.74 6.74 26.05
CA ASN A 67 7.74 5.68 25.92
C ASN A 67 7.38 4.66 24.81
N PRO A 68 7.25 5.10 23.55
CA PRO A 68 6.75 4.26 22.47
C PRO A 68 7.65 3.07 22.15
N ASP A 69 8.95 3.17 22.44
CA ASP A 69 9.94 2.10 22.21
C ASP A 69 9.71 0.89 23.11
N ARG A 70 8.98 1.06 24.20
CA ARG A 70 8.60 -0.02 25.12
C ARG A 70 7.25 -0.65 24.79
N LEU A 71 6.51 -0.07 23.83
CA LEU A 71 5.22 -0.59 23.40
C LEU A 71 5.42 -1.57 22.24
N VAL A 72 4.84 -2.75 22.33
CA VAL A 72 4.93 -3.79 21.32
C VAL A 72 3.55 -4.36 21.01
N SER A 73 3.32 -4.67 19.73
CA SER A 73 2.20 -5.51 19.30
C SER A 73 2.69 -6.94 19.23
N VAL A 74 1.90 -7.84 19.77
CA VAL A 74 2.20 -9.28 19.83
C VAL A 74 1.29 -10.00 18.85
N PHE A 75 1.86 -10.82 17.98
CA PHE A 75 1.16 -11.68 17.04
C PHE A 75 1.57 -13.14 17.23
N GLY A 76 0.66 -14.03 16.96
CA GLY A 76 0.97 -15.43 16.72
C GLY A 76 1.60 -15.62 15.35
N THR A 77 2.37 -16.69 15.19
CA THR A 77 2.86 -17.14 13.88
C THR A 77 2.46 -18.58 13.62
N SER A 78 2.23 -18.92 12.36
CA SER A 78 2.06 -20.29 11.88
C SER A 78 2.95 -20.54 10.66
N PRO A 79 3.11 -21.80 10.19
CA PRO A 79 3.84 -22.09 8.94
C PRO A 79 3.31 -21.33 7.72
N LYS A 80 2.04 -20.93 7.74
CA LYS A 80 1.38 -20.22 6.63
C LYS A 80 1.38 -18.70 6.80
N GLN A 81 1.43 -18.20 8.04
CA GLN A 81 1.27 -16.78 8.35
C GLN A 81 2.23 -16.32 9.44
N GLN A 82 2.83 -15.15 9.24
CA GLN A 82 3.74 -14.51 10.19
C GLN A 82 3.03 -13.58 11.18
N ARG A 83 1.73 -13.37 11.00
CA ARG A 83 0.90 -12.53 11.86
C ARG A 83 -0.49 -13.11 11.96
N GLU A 84 -0.81 -13.65 13.10
CA GLU A 84 -2.13 -14.14 13.47
C GLU A 84 -2.56 -13.50 14.77
N ASN A 85 -3.84 -13.23 14.89
CA ASN A 85 -4.45 -12.86 16.15
C ASN A 85 -4.54 -14.09 17.08
N PHE A 86 -5.05 -13.86 18.27
CA PHE A 86 -5.18 -14.89 19.31
C PHE A 86 -6.64 -15.21 19.60
N SER A 87 -6.91 -16.39 20.14
CA SER A 87 -8.15 -16.68 20.84
C SER A 87 -8.16 -15.98 22.21
N PHE A 88 -9.31 -15.80 22.80
CA PHE A 88 -9.40 -15.12 24.09
C PHE A 88 -8.62 -15.86 25.18
N GLU A 89 -8.74 -17.18 25.28
CA GLU A 89 -7.97 -18.00 26.23
C GLU A 89 -6.46 -17.86 26.05
N GLU A 90 -5.96 -17.89 24.80
CA GLU A 90 -4.53 -17.67 24.53
C GLU A 90 -4.06 -16.31 25.09
N THR A 91 -4.89 -15.26 25.02
CA THR A 91 -4.52 -13.94 25.56
C THR A 91 -4.54 -13.88 27.07
N GLU A 92 -5.49 -14.56 27.73
CA GLU A 92 -5.57 -14.65 29.19
C GLU A 92 -4.39 -15.45 29.77
N GLU A 93 -4.04 -16.58 29.15
CA GLU A 93 -2.86 -17.36 29.55
C GLU A 93 -1.57 -16.56 29.38
N MET A 94 -1.44 -15.81 28.27
CA MET A 94 -0.30 -14.91 28.03
C MET A 94 -0.23 -13.84 29.12
N ARG A 95 -1.35 -13.18 29.45
CA ARG A 95 -1.41 -12.14 30.49
C ARG A 95 -1.02 -12.69 31.86
N ALA A 96 -1.54 -13.85 32.24
CA ALA A 96 -1.26 -14.49 33.52
C ALA A 96 0.23 -14.90 33.69
N GLN A 97 0.87 -15.33 32.59
CA GLN A 97 2.23 -15.90 32.69
C GLN A 97 3.33 -14.91 32.34
N ALA A 98 3.06 -13.90 31.50
CA ALA A 98 4.09 -13.01 30.95
C ALA A 98 4.29 -11.71 31.73
N VAL A 99 3.33 -11.30 32.57
CA VAL A 99 3.39 -10.02 33.28
C VAL A 99 4.02 -10.17 34.66
N GLY A 100 4.95 -9.30 35.02
CA GLY A 100 5.61 -9.27 36.34
C GLY A 100 6.80 -8.32 36.35
N SER A 101 7.22 -7.90 37.56
CA SER A 101 8.38 -7.00 37.74
C SER A 101 9.71 -7.66 37.39
N ASP A 102 9.78 -8.98 37.47
CA ASP A 102 10.91 -9.85 37.12
C ASP A 102 10.86 -10.41 35.71
N LYS A 103 9.83 -10.06 34.97
CA LYS A 103 9.56 -10.54 33.62
C LYS A 103 9.83 -9.47 32.55
N ALA A 104 9.72 -9.86 31.29
CA ALA A 104 9.93 -8.90 30.18
C ALA A 104 8.78 -7.91 30.03
N PHE A 105 7.55 -8.26 30.42
CA PHE A 105 6.37 -7.42 30.25
C PHE A 105 5.92 -6.77 31.55
N ALA A 106 5.73 -5.46 31.50
CA ALA A 106 5.12 -4.66 32.56
C ALA A 106 3.59 -4.78 32.55
N SER A 107 3.01 -4.87 31.35
CA SER A 107 1.57 -5.08 31.15
C SER A 107 1.30 -5.70 29.79
N VAL A 108 0.21 -6.45 29.70
CA VAL A 108 -0.32 -7.05 28.45
C VAL A 108 -1.80 -6.74 28.41
N THR A 109 -2.29 -6.22 27.29
CA THR A 109 -3.70 -5.91 27.07
C THR A 109 -4.22 -6.61 25.84
N THR A 110 -5.46 -7.10 25.95
CA THR A 110 -6.22 -7.68 24.85
C THR A 110 -7.27 -6.68 24.41
N TYR A 111 -7.49 -6.56 23.10
CA TYR A 111 -8.53 -5.70 22.56
C TYR A 111 -9.11 -6.29 21.26
N ALA A 112 -10.35 -5.91 21.00
CA ALA A 112 -11.05 -6.27 19.76
C ALA A 112 -11.99 -5.14 19.35
N TYR A 113 -12.30 -5.09 18.04
CA TYR A 113 -13.23 -4.09 17.50
C TYR A 113 -14.63 -4.68 17.40
N TRP A 114 -15.60 -3.90 17.85
CA TRP A 114 -17.01 -4.27 17.77
C TRP A 114 -17.84 -3.14 17.18
N ASN A 115 -18.80 -3.52 16.36
CA ASN A 115 -19.82 -2.58 15.92
C ASN A 115 -20.93 -2.53 16.97
N ASN A 116 -21.24 -1.33 17.46
CA ASN A 116 -22.35 -1.11 18.36
C ASN A 116 -23.41 -0.27 17.65
N THR A 117 -24.66 -0.55 17.95
CA THR A 117 -25.79 0.27 17.55
C THR A 117 -26.08 1.31 18.62
N PHE A 118 -25.97 2.57 18.26
CA PHE A 118 -26.34 3.70 19.11
C PHE A 118 -27.74 4.15 18.73
N SER A 119 -28.66 4.13 19.69
CA SER A 119 -30.04 4.54 19.49
C SER A 119 -30.42 5.69 20.39
N GLU A 120 -31.14 6.68 19.81
CA GLU A 120 -31.74 7.79 20.52
C GLU A 120 -33.23 7.87 20.15
N PRO A 121 -34.10 8.35 21.06
CA PRO A 121 -35.50 8.55 20.73
C PRO A 121 -35.67 9.48 19.52
N ASN A 122 -36.53 9.09 18.58
CA ASN A 122 -36.86 9.86 17.37
C ASN A 122 -35.71 10.07 16.37
N ARG A 123 -34.65 9.26 16.44
CA ARG A 123 -33.58 9.25 15.46
C ARG A 123 -33.32 7.84 14.99
N PRO A 124 -32.92 7.65 13.72
CA PRO A 124 -32.44 6.35 13.25
C PRO A 124 -31.28 5.87 14.09
N ALA A 125 -31.23 4.58 14.36
CA ALA A 125 -30.11 3.97 15.02
C ALA A 125 -28.83 4.10 14.16
N GLU A 126 -27.72 4.44 14.78
CA GLU A 126 -26.43 4.68 14.13
C GLU A 126 -25.37 3.67 14.56
N ARG A 127 -24.46 3.35 13.65
CA ARG A 127 -23.30 2.52 13.96
C ARG A 127 -22.24 3.35 14.69
N LEU A 128 -21.74 2.85 15.82
CA LEU A 128 -20.52 3.31 16.47
C LEU A 128 -19.52 2.16 16.52
N LEU A 129 -18.27 2.46 16.19
CA LEU A 129 -17.18 1.50 16.32
C LEU A 129 -16.59 1.59 17.73
N SER A 130 -16.73 0.52 18.51
CA SER A 130 -16.02 0.40 19.79
C SER A 130 -14.73 -0.38 19.66
N LEU A 131 -13.81 -0.05 20.55
CA LEU A 131 -12.68 -0.87 20.89
C LEU A 131 -12.92 -1.42 22.30
N ASP A 132 -13.31 -2.69 22.37
CA ASP A 132 -13.50 -3.36 23.64
C ASP A 132 -12.14 -3.91 24.09
N ALA A 133 -11.73 -3.57 25.31
CA ALA A 133 -10.38 -3.90 25.79
C ALA A 133 -10.36 -4.29 27.26
N THR A 134 -9.33 -5.03 27.66
CA THR A 134 -9.09 -5.35 29.07
C THR A 134 -8.74 -4.08 29.86
N ALA A 135 -8.95 -4.08 31.18
CA ALA A 135 -8.73 -2.91 32.05
C ALA A 135 -7.29 -2.38 31.99
N ASP A 136 -6.32 -3.27 31.71
CA ASP A 136 -4.90 -2.95 31.56
C ASP A 136 -4.60 -2.07 30.33
N PHE A 137 -5.57 -1.87 29.42
CA PHE A 137 -5.41 -1.14 28.16
C PHE A 137 -4.85 0.27 28.40
N PHE A 138 -5.48 1.05 29.24
CA PHE A 138 -5.08 2.44 29.50
C PHE A 138 -3.71 2.52 30.20
N GLN A 139 -3.40 1.56 31.06
CA GLN A 139 -2.08 1.42 31.68
C GLN A 139 -1.01 1.04 30.66
N THR A 140 -1.31 0.11 29.77
CA THR A 140 -0.39 -0.34 28.71
C THR A 140 -0.03 0.81 27.77
N PHE A 141 -1.01 1.63 27.36
CA PHE A 141 -0.78 2.80 26.50
C PHE A 141 -0.38 4.06 27.27
N GLN A 142 -0.44 4.04 28.61
CA GLN A 142 -0.15 5.18 29.50
C GLN A 142 -0.98 6.42 29.15
N VAL A 143 -2.27 6.23 28.88
CA VAL A 143 -3.20 7.30 28.53
C VAL A 143 -4.28 7.41 29.58
N GLN A 144 -4.58 8.65 29.97
CA GLN A 144 -5.68 8.98 30.88
C GLN A 144 -6.79 9.73 30.13
N PRO A 145 -8.04 9.54 30.52
CA PRO A 145 -9.14 10.35 29.97
C PRO A 145 -8.97 11.82 30.36
N MET A 146 -9.42 12.72 29.47
CA MET A 146 -9.42 14.16 29.77
C MET A 146 -10.57 14.56 30.72
N LEU A 147 -11.64 13.77 30.74
CA LEU A 147 -12.79 13.92 31.66
C LEU A 147 -13.16 12.55 32.21
N GLY A 148 -13.52 12.49 33.49
CA GLY A 148 -13.98 11.26 34.13
C GLY A 148 -12.85 10.29 34.47
N ARG A 149 -13.10 8.99 34.34
CA ARG A 149 -12.20 7.90 34.71
C ARG A 149 -12.16 6.78 33.65
N THR A 150 -11.18 5.90 33.76
CA THR A 150 -11.16 4.62 33.03
C THR A 150 -12.02 3.58 33.76
N TYR A 151 -12.36 2.48 33.06
CA TYR A 151 -12.99 1.33 33.68
C TYR A 151 -11.97 0.45 34.43
N THR A 152 -12.49 -0.34 35.37
CA THR A 152 -11.71 -1.25 36.23
C THR A 152 -11.90 -2.71 35.80
N ALA A 153 -11.08 -3.63 36.37
CA ALA A 153 -11.24 -5.06 36.12
C ALA A 153 -12.61 -5.60 36.62
N GLU A 154 -13.20 -4.99 37.64
CA GLU A 154 -14.50 -5.38 38.15
C GLU A 154 -15.62 -5.09 37.13
N GLU A 155 -15.44 -4.06 36.30
CA GLU A 155 -16.37 -3.68 35.23
C GLU A 155 -16.21 -4.57 33.96
N GLN A 156 -15.31 -5.53 33.95
CA GLN A 156 -15.19 -6.53 32.88
C GLN A 156 -16.08 -7.78 33.12
N VAL A 157 -16.75 -7.85 34.26
CA VAL A 157 -17.65 -8.95 34.58
C VAL A 157 -19.01 -8.71 33.90
N PRO A 158 -19.62 -9.75 33.26
CA PRO A 158 -20.96 -9.64 32.69
C PRO A 158 -21.97 -9.07 33.68
N GLY A 159 -22.77 -8.09 33.26
CA GLY A 159 -23.71 -7.36 34.09
C GLY A 159 -23.15 -6.14 34.82
N ARG A 160 -21.81 -5.94 34.83
CA ARG A 160 -21.15 -4.72 35.34
C ARG A 160 -20.45 -3.92 34.25
N ASN A 161 -20.51 -4.38 33.02
CA ASN A 161 -19.82 -3.83 31.84
C ASN A 161 -20.58 -2.71 31.13
N GLN A 162 -21.66 -2.18 31.75
CA GLN A 162 -22.49 -1.13 31.15
C GLN A 162 -21.86 0.26 31.33
N VAL A 163 -20.59 0.39 31.00
CA VAL A 163 -19.86 1.66 31.04
C VAL A 163 -19.10 1.86 29.72
N ALA A 164 -18.88 3.14 29.33
CA ALA A 164 -18.14 3.48 28.13
C ALA A 164 -17.35 4.78 28.30
N LEU A 165 -16.19 4.85 27.60
CA LEU A 165 -15.48 6.11 27.38
C LEU A 165 -15.72 6.55 25.95
N LEU A 166 -16.00 7.83 25.75
CA LEU A 166 -16.19 8.42 24.43
C LEU A 166 -14.87 8.89 23.83
N SER A 167 -14.76 8.83 22.50
CA SER A 167 -13.72 9.56 21.81
C SER A 167 -13.97 11.07 21.87
N HIS A 168 -12.92 11.86 21.79
CA HIS A 168 -13.07 13.32 21.71
C HIS A 168 -13.96 13.74 20.53
N ARG A 169 -13.81 13.04 19.39
CA ARG A 169 -14.61 13.28 18.17
C ARG A 169 -16.10 13.06 18.42
N LEU A 170 -16.47 11.91 18.95
CA LEU A 170 -17.88 11.58 19.24
C LEU A 170 -18.47 12.54 20.28
N TRP A 171 -17.70 12.87 21.34
CA TRP A 171 -18.11 13.82 22.35
C TRP A 171 -18.39 15.21 21.78
N GLN A 172 -17.53 15.72 20.88
CA GLN A 172 -17.74 17.02 20.24
C GLN A 172 -18.91 16.98 19.24
N SER A 173 -18.94 16.00 18.34
CA SER A 173 -19.90 15.97 17.24
C SER A 173 -21.32 15.65 17.69
N ARG A 174 -21.48 14.79 18.72
CA ARG A 174 -22.79 14.29 19.15
C ARG A 174 -23.29 14.94 20.44
N PHE A 175 -22.40 15.23 21.36
CA PHE A 175 -22.72 15.77 22.67
C PHE A 175 -22.31 17.24 22.83
N GLY A 176 -21.92 17.92 21.74
CA GLY A 176 -21.59 19.34 21.72
C GLY A 176 -20.43 19.76 22.64
N GLY A 177 -19.59 18.81 23.08
CA GLY A 177 -18.51 19.09 24.03
C GLY A 177 -18.99 19.34 25.47
N ASP A 178 -20.25 18.98 25.81
CA ASP A 178 -20.79 19.18 27.13
C ASP A 178 -20.12 18.28 28.18
N ARG A 179 -19.62 18.88 29.25
CA ARG A 179 -18.99 18.15 30.37
C ARG A 179 -19.98 17.33 31.21
N ALA A 180 -21.28 17.70 31.16
CA ALA A 180 -22.34 16.96 31.83
C ALA A 180 -22.62 15.58 31.20
N VAL A 181 -21.90 15.20 30.13
CA VAL A 181 -21.95 13.87 29.52
C VAL A 181 -21.48 12.78 30.48
N ILE A 182 -20.62 13.09 31.46
CA ILE A 182 -20.16 12.13 32.48
C ILE A 182 -21.31 11.77 33.41
N GLY A 183 -21.58 10.47 33.54
CA GLY A 183 -22.72 9.91 34.27
C GLY A 183 -24.02 9.84 33.45
N ARG A 184 -24.04 10.39 32.24
CA ARG A 184 -25.18 10.26 31.33
C ARG A 184 -25.28 8.83 30.81
N SER A 185 -26.52 8.31 30.81
CA SER A 185 -26.80 7.01 30.20
C SER A 185 -27.09 7.18 28.70
N ILE A 186 -26.45 6.38 27.88
CA ILE A 186 -26.66 6.26 26.45
C ILE A 186 -27.15 4.86 26.10
N ARG A 187 -27.90 4.70 25.02
CA ARG A 187 -28.37 3.39 24.60
C ARG A 187 -27.48 2.78 23.51
N LEU A 188 -26.80 1.70 23.85
CA LEU A 188 -25.94 0.93 22.96
C LEU A 188 -26.44 -0.51 22.89
N ASN A 189 -26.69 -1.06 21.69
CA ASN A 189 -27.19 -2.42 21.48
C ASN A 189 -28.45 -2.72 22.32
N ALA A 190 -29.38 -1.76 22.42
CA ALA A 190 -30.57 -1.80 23.25
C ALA A 190 -30.32 -1.80 24.78
N GLU A 191 -29.08 -1.72 25.26
CA GLU A 191 -28.68 -1.63 26.66
C GLU A 191 -28.39 -0.18 27.08
N GLN A 192 -28.65 0.10 28.37
CA GLN A 192 -28.27 1.39 28.95
C GLN A 192 -26.81 1.33 29.43
N VAL A 193 -25.97 2.19 28.82
CA VAL A 193 -24.53 2.27 29.10
C VAL A 193 -24.19 3.64 29.65
N THR A 194 -23.53 3.71 30.78
CA THR A 194 -23.13 4.96 31.43
C THR A 194 -21.81 5.49 30.87
N VAL A 195 -21.79 6.73 30.45
CA VAL A 195 -20.54 7.41 30.03
C VAL A 195 -19.74 7.76 31.28
N ILE A 196 -18.56 7.15 31.42
CA ILE A 196 -17.66 7.33 32.57
C ILE A 196 -16.44 8.19 32.28
N GLY A 197 -16.13 8.44 31.00
CA GLY A 197 -14.97 9.23 30.63
C GLY A 197 -15.00 9.70 29.17
N VAL A 198 -14.14 10.67 28.88
CA VAL A 198 -13.88 11.16 27.52
C VAL A 198 -12.38 11.13 27.27
N MET A 199 -11.96 10.48 26.19
CA MET A 199 -10.54 10.39 25.81
C MET A 199 -10.04 11.72 25.23
N PRO A 200 -8.74 12.07 25.42
CA PRO A 200 -8.19 13.30 24.87
C PRO A 200 -8.11 13.27 23.34
N ALA A 201 -8.18 14.44 22.71
CA ALA A 201 -8.06 14.57 21.25
C ALA A 201 -6.73 14.02 20.70
N SER A 202 -5.68 14.00 21.51
CA SER A 202 -4.37 13.44 21.16
C SER A 202 -4.35 11.90 21.13
N PHE A 203 -5.35 11.24 21.72
CA PHE A 203 -5.49 9.79 21.66
C PHE A 203 -6.12 9.35 20.35
N VAL A 204 -5.48 9.77 19.27
CA VAL A 204 -5.85 9.39 17.90
C VAL A 204 -4.62 8.75 17.27
N ALA A 205 -4.64 7.44 17.11
CA ALA A 205 -3.63 6.73 16.33
C ALA A 205 -4.35 6.02 15.16
N PRO A 206 -4.84 6.77 14.16
CA PRO A 206 -5.65 6.22 13.08
C PRO A 206 -4.95 5.11 12.29
N LEU A 207 -3.62 5.13 12.24
CA LEU A 207 -2.82 4.05 11.64
C LEU A 207 -2.74 2.80 12.52
N PHE A 208 -3.04 2.91 13.81
CA PHE A 208 -2.93 1.80 14.76
C PHE A 208 -4.30 1.24 15.17
N PHE A 209 -5.23 2.13 15.55
CA PHE A 209 -6.56 1.74 16.00
C PHE A 209 -7.67 2.05 14.98
N GLY A 210 -7.41 2.83 13.93
CA GLY A 210 -8.48 3.34 13.09
C GLY A 210 -9.38 4.37 13.81
N PRO A 211 -10.52 4.72 13.22
CA PRO A 211 -11.47 5.66 13.80
C PRO A 211 -12.35 4.99 14.87
N VAL A 212 -11.89 4.94 16.12
CA VAL A 212 -12.67 4.44 17.26
C VAL A 212 -13.58 5.54 17.80
N ASP A 213 -14.85 5.20 18.04
CA ASP A 213 -15.85 6.11 18.61
C ASP A 213 -15.93 6.03 20.13
N LEU A 214 -15.77 4.83 20.68
CA LEU A 214 -15.85 4.60 22.11
C LEU A 214 -15.01 3.38 22.56
N TRP A 215 -14.68 3.32 23.83
CA TRP A 215 -14.00 2.18 24.49
C TRP A 215 -14.92 1.58 25.51
N ARG A 216 -14.99 0.24 25.55
CA ARG A 216 -15.78 -0.53 26.49
C ARG A 216 -14.94 -1.57 27.21
N PRO A 217 -15.33 -1.96 28.46
CA PRO A 217 -14.73 -3.13 29.10
C PRO A 217 -14.99 -4.38 28.25
N MET A 218 -13.95 -5.14 27.97
CA MET A 218 -14.06 -6.37 27.20
C MET A 218 -14.85 -7.42 28.00
N THR A 219 -15.93 -7.89 27.43
CA THR A 219 -16.74 -8.98 27.95
C THR A 219 -16.98 -9.96 26.83
N VAL A 220 -16.50 -11.17 26.95
CA VAL A 220 -16.52 -12.18 25.88
C VAL A 220 -17.56 -13.25 26.21
N PRO A 221 -18.49 -13.57 25.30
CA PRO A 221 -19.41 -14.67 25.49
C PRO A 221 -18.70 -16.02 25.69
N ARG A 222 -19.25 -16.88 26.53
CA ARG A 222 -18.63 -18.14 26.92
C ARG A 222 -18.25 -19.04 25.73
N HIS A 223 -19.13 -19.15 24.74
CA HIS A 223 -18.88 -19.94 23.53
C HIS A 223 -17.69 -19.42 22.68
N ILE A 224 -17.39 -18.12 22.74
CA ILE A 224 -16.20 -17.53 22.10
C ILE A 224 -14.95 -17.78 22.96
N VAL A 225 -15.08 -17.72 24.29
CA VAL A 225 -13.97 -18.02 25.20
C VAL A 225 -13.49 -19.45 25.01
N GLU A 226 -14.41 -20.40 24.93
CA GLU A 226 -14.13 -21.84 24.79
C GLU A 226 -13.64 -22.23 23.38
N ASP A 227 -13.81 -21.37 22.36
CA ASP A 227 -13.39 -21.63 20.97
C ASP A 227 -11.97 -21.10 20.69
N ARG A 228 -10.97 -21.96 20.86
CA ARG A 228 -9.57 -21.64 20.54
C ARG A 228 -9.28 -21.42 19.04
N GLN A 229 -10.21 -21.75 18.15
CA GLN A 229 -10.07 -21.48 16.72
C GLN A 229 -10.49 -20.03 16.38
N ASN A 230 -11.27 -19.42 17.25
CA ASN A 230 -11.78 -18.07 17.07
C ASN A 230 -10.73 -17.01 17.43
N ARG A 231 -9.81 -16.74 16.48
CA ARG A 231 -8.64 -15.87 16.67
C ARG A 231 -8.88 -14.50 16.05
N PHE A 232 -9.56 -13.62 16.75
CA PHE A 232 -9.73 -12.22 16.33
C PHE A 232 -9.25 -11.19 17.35
N PHE A 233 -8.78 -11.64 18.52
CA PHE A 233 -8.28 -10.76 19.57
C PHE A 233 -6.86 -10.31 19.27
N SER A 234 -6.65 -9.02 19.33
CA SER A 234 -5.36 -8.37 19.20
C SER A 234 -4.71 -8.17 20.57
N VAL A 235 -3.38 -8.25 20.60
CA VAL A 235 -2.61 -8.09 21.84
C VAL A 235 -1.58 -6.97 21.66
N ALA A 236 -1.59 -6.04 22.63
CA ALA A 236 -0.53 -5.06 22.80
C ALA A 236 0.10 -5.25 24.20
N ALA A 237 1.37 -4.97 24.31
CA ALA A 237 2.09 -5.12 25.56
C ALA A 237 3.10 -3.99 25.76
N ARG A 238 3.43 -3.73 27.02
CA ARG A 238 4.49 -2.79 27.41
C ARG A 238 5.62 -3.57 28.05
N LEU A 239 6.82 -3.35 27.54
CA LEU A 239 8.03 -3.96 28.08
C LEU A 239 8.45 -3.26 29.38
N ASN A 240 9.05 -4.03 30.30
CA ASN A 240 9.71 -3.50 31.47
C ASN A 240 10.93 -2.63 31.08
N PRO A 241 11.36 -1.69 31.94
CA PRO A 241 12.57 -0.91 31.67
C PRO A 241 13.78 -1.83 31.45
N GLY A 242 14.46 -1.65 30.30
CA GLY A 242 15.64 -2.44 29.94
C GLY A 242 15.35 -3.80 29.28
N ALA A 243 14.11 -4.24 29.22
CA ALA A 243 13.75 -5.47 28.50
C ALA A 243 13.75 -5.26 26.98
N THR A 244 14.23 -6.26 26.25
CA THR A 244 14.24 -6.25 24.77
C THR A 244 13.09 -7.08 24.19
N MET A 245 12.74 -6.85 22.92
CA MET A 245 11.75 -7.67 22.22
C MET A 245 12.18 -9.14 22.08
N GLU A 246 13.48 -9.40 21.96
CA GLU A 246 14.06 -10.73 21.90
C GLU A 246 13.87 -11.49 23.22
N GLN A 247 14.13 -10.82 24.34
CA GLN A 247 13.89 -11.39 25.69
C GLN A 247 12.40 -11.66 25.89
N ALA A 248 11.54 -10.73 25.49
CA ALA A 248 10.10 -10.88 25.58
C ALA A 248 9.59 -12.05 24.70
N LYS A 249 10.12 -12.19 23.49
CA LYS A 249 9.82 -13.34 22.60
C LYS A 249 10.29 -14.65 23.22
N ALA A 250 11.51 -14.70 23.76
CA ALA A 250 12.04 -15.89 24.42
C ALA A 250 11.20 -16.31 25.62
N GLN A 251 10.66 -15.35 26.38
CA GLN A 251 9.75 -15.63 27.50
C GLN A 251 8.42 -16.24 27.05
N LEU A 252 7.88 -15.86 25.88
CA LEU A 252 6.63 -16.40 25.36
C LEU A 252 6.80 -17.75 24.64
N THR A 253 8.01 -18.08 24.18
CA THR A 253 8.27 -19.30 23.40
C THR A 253 7.82 -20.58 24.12
N PRO A 254 8.08 -20.79 25.45
CA PRO A 254 7.60 -21.99 26.16
C PRO A 254 6.07 -22.11 26.14
N LEU A 255 5.35 -20.99 26.15
CA LEU A 255 3.89 -20.98 26.07
C LEU A 255 3.40 -21.50 24.70
N ALA A 256 4.04 -21.09 23.61
CA ALA A 256 3.73 -21.64 22.28
C ALA A 256 3.99 -23.13 22.17
N VAL A 257 5.10 -23.63 22.74
CA VAL A 257 5.43 -25.06 22.79
C VAL A 257 4.38 -25.83 23.56
N ARG A 258 3.95 -25.31 24.72
CA ARG A 258 2.88 -25.92 25.53
C ARG A 258 1.57 -25.95 24.75
N TRP A 259 1.15 -24.86 24.10
CA TRP A 259 -0.05 -24.84 23.27
C TRP A 259 0.01 -25.85 22.12
N GLY A 260 1.18 -26.03 21.50
CA GLY A 260 1.39 -27.03 20.46
C GLY A 260 1.26 -28.47 20.96
N THR A 261 1.60 -28.70 22.26
CA THR A 261 1.47 -30.01 22.91
C THR A 261 0.04 -30.27 23.38
N ASP A 262 -0.56 -29.30 24.08
CA ASP A 262 -1.87 -29.42 24.70
C ASP A 262 -3.01 -29.36 23.65
N TYR A 263 -2.81 -28.56 22.60
CA TYR A 263 -3.80 -28.31 21.54
C TYR A 263 -3.20 -28.48 20.15
N PRO A 264 -2.70 -29.68 19.78
CA PRO A 264 -1.98 -29.90 18.51
C PRO A 264 -2.79 -29.61 17.27
N GLN A 265 -4.11 -29.73 17.33
CA GLN A 265 -5.02 -29.43 16.21
C GLN A 265 -5.08 -27.93 15.88
N ASN A 266 -4.91 -27.07 16.90
CA ASN A 266 -5.11 -25.64 16.78
C ASN A 266 -3.81 -24.84 16.82
N SER A 267 -2.75 -25.37 17.43
CA SER A 267 -1.55 -24.58 17.79
C SER A 267 -0.23 -25.26 17.44
N LYS A 268 -0.25 -26.35 16.63
CA LYS A 268 0.97 -27.03 16.17
C LYS A 268 1.85 -26.08 15.35
N ASP A 269 3.14 -26.08 15.64
CA ASP A 269 4.16 -25.28 14.97
C ASP A 269 3.92 -23.75 15.00
N ARG A 270 3.17 -23.29 15.99
CA ARG A 270 2.96 -21.87 16.24
C ARG A 270 4.09 -21.25 17.07
N GLY A 271 4.27 -19.96 16.89
CA GLY A 271 5.24 -19.16 17.64
C GLY A 271 4.72 -17.74 17.87
N PHE A 272 5.62 -16.84 18.26
CA PHE A 272 5.31 -15.44 18.49
C PHE A 272 6.13 -14.54 17.59
N ASN A 273 5.52 -13.45 17.16
CA ASN A 273 6.16 -12.35 16.45
C ASN A 273 5.82 -11.05 17.17
N LEU A 274 6.86 -10.37 17.66
CA LEU A 274 6.74 -9.10 18.35
C LEU A 274 7.26 -7.99 17.45
N MET A 275 6.51 -6.90 17.35
CA MET A 275 6.92 -5.76 16.54
C MET A 275 6.46 -4.44 17.13
N PRO A 276 7.14 -3.33 16.80
CA PRO A 276 6.68 -2.00 17.17
C PRO A 276 5.26 -1.72 16.61
N PRO A 277 4.40 -1.02 17.35
CA PRO A 277 3.00 -0.79 16.97
C PRO A 277 2.81 -0.13 15.59
N HIS A 278 3.69 0.79 15.21
CA HIS A 278 3.63 1.47 13.92
C HIS A 278 3.82 0.53 12.71
N ARG A 279 4.46 -0.65 12.92
CA ARG A 279 4.60 -1.68 11.88
C ARG A 279 3.48 -2.72 11.91
N ALA A 280 2.76 -2.80 13.02
CA ALA A 280 1.72 -3.81 13.24
C ALA A 280 0.50 -3.62 12.30
N GLY A 281 0.18 -2.39 11.96
CA GLY A 281 -0.96 -2.05 11.11
C GLY A 281 -0.77 -2.27 9.61
N MET A 282 0.44 -2.70 9.16
CA MET A 282 0.74 -2.87 7.72
C MET A 282 1.10 -4.31 7.41
N ASP A 283 0.44 -4.90 6.42
CA ASP A 283 0.80 -6.20 5.87
C ASP A 283 2.07 -6.13 5.01
N ASN A 284 2.58 -7.29 4.63
CA ASN A 284 3.81 -7.39 3.83
C ASN A 284 3.66 -6.76 2.44
N VAL A 285 2.45 -6.81 1.87
CA VAL A 285 2.13 -6.22 0.56
C VAL A 285 2.21 -4.69 0.63
N SER A 286 1.57 -4.09 1.63
CA SER A 286 1.61 -2.64 1.85
C SER A 286 3.04 -2.15 2.10
N GLN A 287 3.81 -2.86 2.91
CA GLN A 287 5.24 -2.55 3.13
C GLN A 287 6.04 -2.60 1.82
N PHE A 288 5.84 -3.65 1.02
CA PHE A 288 6.52 -3.78 -0.27
C PHE A 288 6.17 -2.63 -1.21
N ILE A 289 4.88 -2.27 -1.33
CA ILE A 289 4.43 -1.16 -2.19
C ILE A 289 5.10 0.16 -1.79
N ILE A 290 5.19 0.46 -0.49
CA ILE A 290 5.80 1.69 -0.01
C ILE A 290 7.30 1.75 -0.36
N TRP A 291 8.02 0.65 -0.14
CA TRP A 291 9.44 0.56 -0.51
C TRP A 291 9.64 0.60 -2.02
N LEU A 292 8.74 0.01 -2.80
CA LEU A 292 8.73 0.10 -4.26
C LEU A 292 8.58 1.55 -4.72
N LEU A 293 7.58 2.28 -4.20
CA LEU A 293 7.35 3.69 -4.51
C LEU A 293 8.56 4.57 -4.15
N PHE A 294 9.16 4.34 -2.97
CA PHE A 294 10.37 5.05 -2.57
C PHE A 294 11.56 4.73 -3.49
N GLY A 295 11.74 3.47 -3.86
CA GLY A 295 12.77 3.04 -4.82
C GLY A 295 12.57 3.66 -6.21
N LEU A 296 11.33 3.70 -6.70
CA LEU A 296 11.00 4.32 -7.99
C LEU A 296 11.22 5.84 -7.94
N GLY A 297 10.83 6.52 -6.86
CA GLY A 297 11.14 7.94 -6.64
C GLY A 297 12.63 8.22 -6.63
N SER A 298 13.42 7.34 -5.99
CA SER A 298 14.88 7.42 -5.99
C SER A 298 15.48 7.20 -7.39
N ALA A 299 14.90 6.31 -8.19
CA ALA A 299 15.29 6.08 -9.58
C ALA A 299 15.02 7.32 -10.45
N VAL A 300 13.88 7.99 -10.28
CA VAL A 300 13.59 9.29 -10.94
C VAL A 300 14.65 10.33 -10.58
N LEU A 301 15.05 10.41 -9.31
CA LEU A 301 16.12 11.32 -8.87
C LEU A 301 17.47 10.98 -9.52
N LEU A 302 17.82 9.70 -9.65
CA LEU A 302 19.04 9.26 -10.34
C LEU A 302 19.05 9.67 -11.81
N VAL A 303 17.92 9.54 -12.51
CA VAL A 303 17.76 10.02 -13.90
C VAL A 303 17.93 11.55 -13.94
N ALA A 304 17.33 12.29 -13.01
CA ALA A 304 17.50 13.73 -12.89
C ALA A 304 18.98 14.11 -12.68
N CYS A 305 19.71 13.40 -11.81
CA CYS A 305 21.14 13.57 -11.58
C CYS A 305 21.98 13.31 -12.85
N ALA A 306 21.65 12.24 -13.60
CA ALA A 306 22.33 11.89 -14.84
C ALA A 306 22.13 12.99 -15.90
N ASN A 307 20.91 13.51 -16.04
CA ASN A 307 20.60 14.64 -16.92
C ASN A 307 21.42 15.88 -16.61
N ILE A 308 21.47 16.25 -15.34
CA ILE A 308 22.21 17.42 -14.90
C ILE A 308 23.73 17.21 -15.11
N ALA A 309 24.24 16.02 -14.81
CA ALA A 309 25.65 15.67 -15.07
C ALA A 309 25.97 15.78 -16.56
N ASN A 310 25.10 15.32 -17.44
CA ASN A 310 25.23 15.43 -18.89
C ASN A 310 25.24 16.90 -19.35
N LEU A 311 24.32 17.73 -18.83
CA LEU A 311 24.28 19.18 -19.13
C LEU A 311 25.50 19.93 -18.59
N GLN A 312 25.99 19.58 -17.40
CA GLN A 312 27.20 20.16 -16.83
C GLN A 312 28.45 19.77 -17.61
N LEU A 313 28.57 18.51 -18.04
CA LEU A 313 29.65 18.05 -18.90
C LEU A 313 29.66 18.77 -20.26
N ALA A 314 28.46 19.03 -20.81
CA ALA A 314 28.32 19.80 -22.04
C ALA A 314 28.83 21.24 -21.84
N ARG A 315 28.46 21.88 -20.73
CA ARG A 315 28.89 23.26 -20.41
C ARG A 315 30.41 23.35 -20.10
N ALA A 316 30.96 22.37 -19.34
CA ALA A 316 32.38 22.33 -19.01
C ALA A 316 33.25 22.19 -20.27
N THR A 317 32.83 21.42 -21.27
CA THR A 317 33.55 21.31 -22.55
C THR A 317 33.44 22.60 -23.39
N GLY A 318 32.34 23.33 -23.35
CA GLY A 318 32.21 24.66 -23.97
C GLY A 318 33.12 25.71 -23.34
N ASN A 319 33.41 25.58 -22.02
CA ASN A 319 34.23 26.53 -21.26
C ASN A 319 35.71 26.10 -21.12
N MET A 320 36.17 25.10 -21.90
CA MET A 320 37.52 24.54 -21.79
C MET A 320 38.62 25.62 -22.03
N ARG A 321 38.37 26.58 -22.92
CA ARG A 321 39.26 27.72 -23.19
C ARG A 321 39.45 28.58 -21.95
N ASP A 322 38.40 28.93 -21.27
CA ASP A 322 38.40 29.70 -20.02
C ASP A 322 39.16 28.96 -18.91
N LEU A 323 38.94 27.65 -18.80
CA LEU A 323 39.63 26.78 -17.82
C LEU A 323 41.12 26.66 -18.15
N ALA A 324 41.51 26.54 -19.41
CA ALA A 324 42.89 26.52 -19.87
C ALA A 324 43.62 27.86 -19.59
N ILE A 325 43.00 29.02 -19.87
CA ILE A 325 43.52 30.33 -19.56
C ILE A 325 43.74 30.50 -18.05
N ARG A 326 42.78 30.08 -17.22
CA ARG A 326 42.91 30.14 -15.75
C ARG A 326 44.03 29.25 -15.23
N SER A 327 44.14 28.06 -15.79
CA SER A 327 45.24 27.13 -15.45
C SER A 327 46.62 27.71 -15.87
N ALA A 328 46.70 28.37 -17.04
CA ALA A 328 47.93 29.04 -17.51
C ALA A 328 48.29 30.23 -16.62
N LEU A 329 47.29 30.92 -16.04
CA LEU A 329 47.46 31.99 -15.05
C LEU A 329 47.75 31.50 -13.62
N GLY A 330 47.97 30.19 -13.42
CA GLY A 330 48.42 29.59 -12.15
C GLY A 330 47.32 29.03 -11.26
N ALA A 331 46.06 28.91 -11.74
CA ALA A 331 45.01 28.29 -10.96
C ALA A 331 45.27 26.80 -10.74
N SER A 332 45.28 26.34 -9.47
CA SER A 332 45.48 24.94 -9.12
C SER A 332 44.25 24.09 -9.52
N ARG A 333 44.44 22.78 -9.75
CA ARG A 333 43.36 21.83 -10.02
C ARG A 333 42.30 21.86 -8.92
N ALA A 334 42.70 21.98 -7.66
CA ALA A 334 41.78 22.09 -6.54
C ALA A 334 40.87 23.33 -6.59
N GLN A 335 41.41 24.48 -7.08
CA GLN A 335 40.62 25.69 -7.25
C GLN A 335 39.59 25.57 -8.37
N LEU A 336 39.94 24.91 -9.48
CA LEU A 336 39.01 24.64 -10.58
C LEU A 336 37.85 23.69 -10.15
N ILE A 337 38.19 22.63 -9.43
CA ILE A 337 37.21 21.67 -8.87
C ILE A 337 36.32 22.40 -7.87
N ARG A 338 36.90 23.18 -6.94
CA ARG A 338 36.15 23.92 -5.93
C ARG A 338 35.13 24.88 -6.57
N HIS A 339 35.53 25.59 -7.60
CA HIS A 339 34.65 26.53 -8.30
C HIS A 339 33.43 25.82 -8.92
N GLN A 340 33.64 24.69 -9.62
CA GLN A 340 32.57 23.90 -10.21
C GLN A 340 31.66 23.30 -9.16
N LEU A 341 32.22 22.83 -8.03
CA LEU A 341 31.44 22.33 -6.90
C LEU A 341 30.57 23.40 -6.26
N VAL A 342 31.09 24.65 -6.11
CA VAL A 342 30.28 25.76 -5.56
C VAL A 342 29.10 26.10 -6.46
N GLU A 343 29.28 26.12 -7.80
CA GLU A 343 28.15 26.32 -8.74
C GLU A 343 27.12 25.20 -8.58
N SER A 344 27.58 23.93 -8.52
CA SER A 344 26.69 22.76 -8.39
C SER A 344 25.96 22.74 -7.05
N MET A 345 26.62 23.13 -5.96
CA MET A 345 26.00 23.23 -4.63
C MET A 345 24.95 24.36 -4.56
N LEU A 346 25.21 25.51 -5.18
CA LEU A 346 24.21 26.58 -5.27
C LEU A 346 22.95 26.11 -6.00
N LEU A 347 23.13 25.42 -7.13
CA LEU A 347 22.00 24.84 -7.88
C LEU A 347 21.27 23.76 -7.06
N ALA A 348 22.02 22.92 -6.35
CA ALA A 348 21.44 21.88 -5.51
C ALA A 348 20.64 22.42 -4.33
N VAL A 349 21.15 23.47 -3.66
CA VAL A 349 20.43 24.14 -2.57
C VAL A 349 19.18 24.83 -3.10
N ALA A 350 19.28 25.59 -4.19
CA ALA A 350 18.13 26.26 -4.80
C ALA A 350 17.09 25.23 -5.31
N GLY A 351 17.55 24.17 -5.99
CA GLY A 351 16.71 23.07 -6.43
C GLY A 351 16.09 22.30 -5.27
N GLY A 352 16.83 22.12 -4.17
CA GLY A 352 16.33 21.51 -2.94
C GLY A 352 15.21 22.32 -2.29
N LEU A 353 15.36 23.66 -2.21
CA LEU A 353 14.31 24.54 -1.69
C LEU A 353 13.04 24.46 -2.56
N CYS A 354 13.20 24.53 -3.88
CA CYS A 354 12.07 24.30 -4.80
C CYS A 354 11.49 22.88 -4.65
N GLY A 355 12.35 21.87 -4.45
CA GLY A 355 11.94 20.48 -4.21
C GLY A 355 11.14 20.32 -2.93
N VAL A 356 11.51 20.99 -1.84
CA VAL A 356 10.72 21.02 -0.59
C VAL A 356 9.33 21.62 -0.84
N ALA A 357 9.23 22.68 -1.64
CA ALA A 357 7.94 23.26 -2.02
C ALA A 357 7.09 22.28 -2.84
N VAL A 358 7.69 21.59 -3.81
CA VAL A 358 7.03 20.53 -4.59
C VAL A 358 6.58 19.39 -3.68
N ALA A 359 7.45 18.92 -2.76
CA ALA A 359 7.10 17.87 -1.80
C ALA A 359 5.93 18.29 -0.90
N TRP A 360 5.88 19.54 -0.46
CA TRP A 360 4.76 20.04 0.33
C TRP A 360 3.43 19.98 -0.43
N ILE A 361 3.43 20.37 -1.70
CA ILE A 361 2.24 20.28 -2.57
C ILE A 361 1.84 18.80 -2.76
N LEU A 362 2.80 17.94 -3.11
CA LEU A 362 2.56 16.51 -3.31
C LEU A 362 2.03 15.82 -2.03
N ASN A 363 2.62 16.13 -0.87
CA ASN A 363 2.16 15.59 0.41
C ASN A 363 0.72 16.00 0.72
N ARG A 364 0.33 17.23 0.37
CA ARG A 364 -1.05 17.69 0.54
C ARG A 364 -2.02 16.97 -0.39
N VAL A 365 -1.63 16.79 -1.66
CA VAL A 365 -2.44 16.05 -2.65
C VAL A 365 -2.57 14.58 -2.25
N LEU A 366 -1.46 13.90 -1.98
CA LEU A 366 -1.44 12.49 -1.59
C LEU A 366 -2.15 12.24 -0.26
N GLY A 367 -1.92 13.13 0.73
CA GLY A 367 -2.56 13.00 2.03
C GLY A 367 -4.08 13.08 1.95
N ASN A 368 -4.62 13.95 1.08
CA ASN A 368 -6.06 14.03 0.84
C ASN A 368 -6.59 12.89 -0.04
N ALA A 369 -5.75 12.33 -0.89
CA ALA A 369 -6.12 11.24 -1.78
C ALA A 369 -6.10 9.87 -1.10
N ILE A 370 -5.25 9.63 -0.10
CA ILE A 370 -5.15 8.34 0.60
C ILE A 370 -6.15 8.29 1.74
N TRP A 371 -7.06 7.33 1.69
CA TRP A 371 -8.05 7.10 2.74
C TRP A 371 -7.55 6.07 3.77
N LEU A 372 -7.76 6.38 5.04
CA LEU A 372 -7.49 5.48 6.15
C LEU A 372 -8.78 4.78 6.58
N GLY A 373 -8.85 3.47 6.38
CA GLY A 373 -10.05 2.69 6.68
C GLY A 373 -11.13 2.78 5.61
N ALA A 374 -12.35 2.33 5.95
CA ALA A 374 -13.49 2.27 5.03
C ALA A 374 -14.24 3.60 4.86
N SER A 375 -13.86 4.66 5.57
CA SER A 375 -14.54 5.96 5.52
C SER A 375 -13.65 7.05 4.89
N GLN A 376 -14.26 7.87 4.04
CA GLN A 376 -13.62 9.07 3.45
C GLN A 376 -13.19 10.12 4.50
N GLU A 377 -13.64 9.98 5.74
CA GLU A 377 -13.43 10.96 6.81
C GLU A 377 -12.02 10.95 7.41
N SER A 378 -11.22 9.91 7.12
CA SER A 378 -9.87 9.76 7.69
C SER A 378 -8.82 9.81 6.59
N THR A 379 -8.24 10.98 6.36
CA THR A 379 -7.13 11.20 5.41
C THR A 379 -5.78 11.03 6.08
N LEU A 380 -4.76 10.65 5.31
CA LEU A 380 -3.40 10.44 5.80
C LEU A 380 -2.67 11.78 5.96
N ALA A 381 -2.39 12.21 7.18
CA ALA A 381 -1.56 13.39 7.40
C ALA A 381 -0.08 13.10 7.08
N LEU A 382 0.47 13.80 6.09
CA LEU A 382 1.88 13.73 5.66
C LEU A 382 2.64 15.02 6.06
N PRO A 383 2.96 15.21 7.35
CA PRO A 383 3.63 16.40 7.82
C PRO A 383 5.12 16.39 7.46
N MET A 384 5.66 17.56 7.13
CA MET A 384 7.09 17.77 6.91
C MET A 384 7.77 18.06 8.26
N ASN A 385 8.21 17.01 8.92
CA ASN A 385 8.93 17.13 10.19
C ASN A 385 10.44 17.37 9.99
N GLY A 386 11.19 17.55 11.09
CA GLY A 386 12.62 17.79 11.05
C GLY A 386 13.44 16.67 10.40
N ARG A 387 12.99 15.41 10.50
CA ARG A 387 13.64 14.26 9.83
C ARG A 387 13.49 14.35 8.32
N VAL A 388 12.30 14.66 7.83
CA VAL A 388 12.01 14.81 6.40
C VAL A 388 12.80 15.98 5.81
N LEU A 389 12.80 17.13 6.49
CA LEU A 389 13.58 18.28 6.06
C LEU A 389 15.09 17.99 6.08
N GLY A 390 15.59 17.34 7.12
CA GLY A 390 16.97 16.86 7.20
C GLY A 390 17.34 15.91 6.06
N GLY A 391 16.46 14.94 5.77
CA GLY A 391 16.59 14.04 4.63
C GLY A 391 16.64 14.79 3.30
N ALA A 392 15.77 15.78 3.08
CA ALA A 392 15.77 16.62 1.88
C ALA A 392 17.08 17.40 1.72
N VAL A 393 17.63 17.95 2.81
CA VAL A 393 18.93 18.64 2.81
C VAL A 393 20.04 17.66 2.43
N VAL A 394 20.08 16.47 3.06
CA VAL A 394 21.09 15.44 2.75
C VAL A 394 21.00 15.03 1.29
N VAL A 395 19.82 14.72 0.78
CA VAL A 395 19.61 14.36 -0.63
C VAL A 395 20.03 15.48 -1.57
N SER A 396 19.70 16.74 -1.27
CA SER A 396 20.11 17.91 -2.07
C SER A 396 21.63 18.05 -2.12
N LEU A 397 22.31 17.94 -0.98
CA LEU A 397 23.77 18.05 -0.91
C LEU A 397 24.46 16.87 -1.62
N LEU A 398 23.98 15.65 -1.43
CA LEU A 398 24.50 14.46 -2.13
C LEU A 398 24.30 14.58 -3.64
N THR A 399 23.15 15.05 -4.09
CA THR A 399 22.85 15.30 -5.50
C THR A 399 23.82 16.34 -6.06
N GLY A 400 23.99 17.49 -5.38
CA GLY A 400 24.94 18.53 -5.78
C GLY A 400 26.39 18.03 -5.86
N LEU A 401 26.79 17.15 -4.93
CA LEU A 401 28.11 16.54 -4.94
C LEU A 401 28.28 15.57 -6.12
N LEU A 402 27.29 14.67 -6.34
CA LEU A 402 27.35 13.66 -7.40
C LEU A 402 27.45 14.27 -8.79
N PHE A 403 26.55 15.21 -9.13
CA PHE A 403 26.61 15.82 -10.47
C PHE A 403 27.64 16.92 -10.61
N GLY A 404 28.18 17.47 -9.51
CA GLY A 404 29.25 18.45 -9.51
C GLY A 404 30.67 17.85 -9.58
N LEU A 405 30.88 16.73 -8.84
CA LEU A 405 32.21 16.12 -8.72
C LEU A 405 32.70 15.48 -10.03
N LEU A 406 31.82 14.77 -10.73
CA LEU A 406 32.17 14.07 -11.97
C LEU A 406 32.65 15.03 -13.06
N PRO A 407 31.91 16.09 -13.46
CA PRO A 407 32.38 17.07 -14.44
C PRO A 407 33.63 17.81 -13.97
N ALA A 408 33.72 18.17 -12.69
CA ALA A 408 34.87 18.86 -12.12
C ALA A 408 36.14 18.03 -12.20
N TRP A 409 36.04 16.72 -11.91
CA TRP A 409 37.16 15.79 -12.00
C TRP A 409 37.67 15.62 -13.45
N PHE A 410 36.78 15.52 -14.42
CA PHE A 410 37.16 15.47 -15.84
C PHE A 410 37.77 16.79 -16.32
N ALA A 411 37.19 17.94 -15.96
CA ALA A 411 37.71 19.25 -16.32
C ALA A 411 39.13 19.51 -15.77
N SER A 412 39.43 18.97 -14.57
CA SER A 412 40.73 19.18 -13.92
C SER A 412 41.87 18.34 -14.52
N ARG A 413 41.56 17.31 -15.33
CA ARG A 413 42.57 16.42 -15.99
C ARG A 413 42.95 16.85 -17.41
N THR A 414 42.38 17.94 -17.93
CA THR A 414 42.73 18.48 -19.25
C THR A 414 44.16 19.05 -19.23
N ASP A 415 45.00 18.57 -20.14
CA ASP A 415 46.36 19.10 -20.31
C ASP A 415 46.30 20.43 -21.06
N VAL A 416 46.81 21.45 -20.41
CA VAL A 416 46.80 22.85 -20.93
C VAL A 416 47.57 22.95 -22.24
N VAL A 417 48.71 22.19 -22.36
CA VAL A 417 49.60 22.23 -23.54
C VAL A 417 48.92 21.60 -24.75
N THR A 418 48.24 20.50 -24.55
CA THR A 418 47.48 19.81 -25.60
C THR A 418 46.26 20.62 -26.01
N THR A 419 45.55 21.28 -25.07
CA THR A 419 44.35 22.07 -25.37
C THR A 419 44.68 23.35 -26.15
N LEU A 420 45.81 24.01 -25.85
CA LEU A 420 46.26 25.19 -26.58
C LEU A 420 46.93 24.87 -27.94
N LYS A 421 47.60 23.72 -28.07
CA LYS A 421 48.21 23.25 -29.34
C LYS A 421 47.22 22.66 -30.32
N HIS A 422 46.07 22.10 -29.85
CA HIS A 422 45.09 21.43 -30.68
C HIS A 422 44.04 22.33 -31.34
N GLN A 423 44.19 23.67 -31.25
CA GLN A 423 43.39 24.61 -32.05
C GLN A 423 43.65 24.50 -33.57
N THR A 424 44.69 23.77 -34.02
CA THR A 424 45.04 23.66 -35.45
C THR A 424 44.69 22.31 -36.09
N ARG A 425 44.19 21.31 -35.31
CA ARG A 425 43.79 20.01 -35.87
C ARG A 425 42.72 19.37 -35.00
N ASN A 426 41.53 19.15 -35.57
CA ASN A 426 40.38 18.39 -35.14
C ASN A 426 40.67 17.25 -34.15
N SER A 427 40.76 17.53 -32.86
CA SER A 427 40.89 16.53 -31.81
C SER A 427 39.57 16.28 -31.15
N THR A 428 38.92 15.17 -31.46
CA THR A 428 37.77 14.61 -30.76
C THR A 428 38.07 14.48 -29.27
N ALA A 429 37.10 14.92 -28.42
CA ALA A 429 37.16 14.74 -26.98
C ALA A 429 37.64 13.34 -26.58
N GLY A 430 38.51 13.27 -25.58
CA GLY A 430 39.16 12.00 -25.16
C GLY A 430 38.11 10.88 -24.91
N ARG A 431 38.50 9.63 -25.08
CA ARG A 431 37.63 8.44 -24.96
C ARG A 431 36.85 8.39 -23.63
N GLY A 432 37.38 8.87 -22.53
CA GLY A 432 36.81 8.81 -21.19
C GLY A 432 35.47 9.58 -21.06
N PRO A 433 35.41 10.90 -21.34
CA PRO A 433 34.14 11.69 -21.24
C PRO A 433 33.05 11.20 -22.18
N ARG A 434 33.40 10.66 -23.34
CA ARG A 434 32.49 10.08 -24.32
C ARG A 434 31.84 8.81 -23.80
N LEU A 435 32.62 7.87 -23.25
CA LEU A 435 32.12 6.61 -22.70
C LEU A 435 31.21 6.87 -21.49
N MET A 436 31.59 7.77 -20.58
CA MET A 436 30.76 8.10 -19.43
C MET A 436 29.40 8.66 -19.84
N ARG A 437 29.37 9.58 -20.81
CA ARG A 437 28.11 10.16 -21.30
C ARG A 437 27.22 9.12 -21.98
N GLN A 438 27.81 8.18 -22.73
CA GLN A 438 27.09 7.05 -23.30
C GLN A 438 26.51 6.12 -22.20
N ALA A 439 27.28 5.82 -21.15
CA ALA A 439 26.83 5.02 -20.03
C ALA A 439 25.69 5.69 -19.24
N LEU A 440 25.74 7.01 -19.06
CA LEU A 440 24.65 7.78 -18.43
C LEU A 440 23.36 7.68 -19.26
N ILE A 441 23.43 7.83 -20.59
CA ILE A 441 22.26 7.70 -21.46
C ILE A 441 21.67 6.28 -21.40
N ILE A 442 22.52 5.26 -21.49
CA ILE A 442 22.08 3.86 -21.40
C ILE A 442 21.40 3.60 -20.06
N GLY A 443 21.99 4.06 -18.95
CA GLY A 443 21.42 3.94 -17.63
C GLY A 443 20.09 4.69 -17.48
N GLU A 444 19.98 5.88 -18.03
CA GLU A 444 18.79 6.71 -18.03
C GLU A 444 17.63 6.06 -18.78
N VAL A 445 17.87 5.56 -20.00
CA VAL A 445 16.92 4.82 -20.80
C VAL A 445 16.50 3.51 -20.09
N ALA A 446 17.48 2.80 -19.49
CA ALA A 446 17.22 1.57 -18.78
C ALA A 446 16.33 1.78 -17.54
N VAL A 447 16.62 2.81 -16.73
CA VAL A 447 15.82 3.15 -15.55
C VAL A 447 14.42 3.65 -15.95
N ALA A 448 14.32 4.49 -16.99
CA ALA A 448 13.03 4.95 -17.50
C ALA A 448 12.16 3.76 -17.98
N LEU A 449 12.74 2.78 -18.66
CA LEU A 449 12.02 1.59 -19.08
C LEU A 449 11.61 0.71 -17.90
N ALA A 450 12.47 0.56 -16.90
CA ALA A 450 12.13 -0.17 -15.68
C ALA A 450 10.94 0.47 -14.95
N LEU A 451 10.93 1.81 -14.84
CA LEU A 451 9.81 2.59 -14.28
C LEU A 451 8.51 2.37 -15.07
N LEU A 452 8.57 2.54 -16.39
CA LEU A 452 7.42 2.32 -17.28
C LEU A 452 6.93 0.87 -17.23
N GLY A 453 7.85 -0.08 -17.23
CA GLY A 453 7.54 -1.52 -17.21
C GLY A 453 6.82 -1.93 -15.93
N VAL A 454 7.34 -1.54 -14.77
CA VAL A 454 6.69 -1.83 -13.47
C VAL A 454 5.32 -1.15 -13.39
N ALA A 455 5.22 0.13 -13.72
CA ALA A 455 3.95 0.86 -13.72
C ALA A 455 2.93 0.22 -14.67
N GLY A 456 3.35 -0.08 -15.91
CA GLY A 456 2.48 -0.69 -16.92
C GLY A 456 1.94 -2.05 -16.51
N VAL A 457 2.79 -2.92 -15.92
CA VAL A 457 2.39 -4.25 -15.44
C VAL A 457 1.41 -4.12 -14.27
N MET A 458 1.65 -3.22 -13.32
CA MET A 458 0.75 -3.01 -12.18
C MET A 458 -0.60 -2.42 -12.60
N ILE A 459 -0.60 -1.42 -13.51
CA ILE A 459 -1.84 -0.83 -14.04
C ILE A 459 -2.68 -1.91 -14.75
N ARG A 460 -2.04 -2.72 -15.62
CA ARG A 460 -2.73 -3.81 -16.33
C ARG A 460 -3.21 -4.91 -15.38
N GLY A 461 -2.39 -5.28 -14.40
CA GLY A 461 -2.76 -6.29 -13.40
C GLY A 461 -3.98 -5.85 -12.58
N LEU A 462 -4.04 -4.58 -12.19
CA LEU A 462 -5.21 -4.03 -11.50
C LEU A 462 -6.43 -4.00 -12.42
N ASP A 463 -6.31 -3.49 -13.66
CA ASP A 463 -7.41 -3.49 -14.63
C ASP A 463 -7.93 -4.92 -14.89
N GLY A 464 -7.01 -5.90 -15.02
CA GLY A 464 -7.37 -7.31 -15.14
C GLY A 464 -8.13 -7.85 -13.93
N LEU A 465 -7.71 -7.48 -12.71
CA LEU A 465 -8.43 -7.86 -11.48
C LEU A 465 -9.86 -7.29 -11.45
N LEU A 466 -10.02 -6.05 -11.93
CA LEU A 466 -11.31 -5.36 -11.95
C LEU A 466 -12.26 -5.95 -13.00
N ARG A 467 -11.75 -6.33 -14.17
CA ARG A 467 -12.53 -6.83 -15.30
C ARG A 467 -12.77 -8.34 -15.27
N THR A 468 -12.11 -9.09 -14.37
CA THR A 468 -12.32 -10.54 -14.29
C THR A 468 -13.79 -10.84 -13.98
N GLU A 469 -14.38 -11.74 -14.73
CA GLU A 469 -15.74 -12.23 -14.48
C GLU A 469 -15.80 -12.86 -13.10
N LYS A 470 -16.76 -12.40 -12.27
CA LYS A 470 -16.90 -12.82 -10.88
C LYS A 470 -17.77 -14.07 -10.71
N GLY A 471 -18.45 -14.50 -11.78
CA GLY A 471 -19.38 -15.61 -11.76
C GLY A 471 -20.75 -15.27 -11.15
N TRP A 472 -21.01 -13.97 -10.90
CA TRP A 472 -22.26 -13.46 -10.34
C TRP A 472 -22.50 -12.00 -10.77
N ASP A 473 -23.74 -11.52 -10.61
CA ASP A 473 -24.16 -10.18 -11.03
C ASP A 473 -23.71 -9.13 -10.01
N THR A 474 -22.66 -8.38 -10.33
CA THR A 474 -22.07 -7.36 -9.45
C THR A 474 -22.75 -5.99 -9.55
N GLU A 475 -23.55 -5.72 -10.61
CA GLU A 475 -24.06 -4.37 -10.85
C GLU A 475 -25.44 -4.14 -10.22
N ARG A 476 -26.24 -5.19 -10.11
CA ARG A 476 -27.64 -5.10 -9.72
C ARG A 476 -27.91 -5.43 -8.26
N LEU A 477 -26.87 -5.47 -7.41
CA LEU A 477 -26.95 -5.89 -6.01
C LEU A 477 -26.76 -4.71 -5.05
N LEU A 478 -27.68 -4.57 -4.07
CA LEU A 478 -27.48 -3.82 -2.84
C LEU A 478 -27.20 -4.81 -1.71
N ALA A 479 -26.16 -4.54 -0.94
CA ALA A 479 -25.83 -5.25 0.29
C ALA A 479 -25.95 -4.29 1.48
N ALA A 480 -26.60 -4.74 2.53
CA ALA A 480 -26.69 -4.02 3.80
C ALA A 480 -26.32 -4.97 4.94
N ASN A 481 -25.50 -4.52 5.84
CA ASN A 481 -24.95 -5.32 6.92
C ASN A 481 -25.60 -4.92 8.25
N ILE A 482 -26.02 -5.90 9.02
CA ILE A 482 -26.60 -5.72 10.36
C ILE A 482 -25.96 -6.69 11.36
N HIS A 483 -26.07 -6.34 12.63
CA HIS A 483 -25.70 -7.21 13.74
C HIS A 483 -26.85 -7.34 14.73
N LEU A 484 -27.28 -8.58 15.00
CA LEU A 484 -28.22 -8.93 16.07
C LEU A 484 -27.40 -9.17 17.34
N PRO A 485 -27.45 -8.30 18.36
CA PRO A 485 -26.58 -8.44 19.54
C PRO A 485 -26.94 -9.69 20.36
N GLU A 486 -25.98 -10.61 20.51
CA GLU A 486 -26.18 -11.88 21.19
C GLU A 486 -26.36 -11.75 22.72
N GLN A 487 -26.03 -10.61 23.29
CA GLN A 487 -26.15 -10.30 24.71
C GLN A 487 -27.48 -9.63 25.09
N SER A 488 -28.42 -9.53 24.14
CA SER A 488 -29.71 -8.84 24.29
C SER A 488 -30.89 -9.75 23.94
N THR A 489 -31.93 -9.16 23.35
CA THR A 489 -33.14 -9.84 22.83
C THR A 489 -32.81 -11.01 21.90
N TYR A 490 -31.63 -11.02 21.26
CA TYR A 490 -31.19 -12.03 20.29
C TYR A 490 -30.23 -13.09 20.85
N ALA A 491 -30.20 -13.27 22.17
CA ALA A 491 -29.33 -14.25 22.83
C ALA A 491 -29.64 -15.70 22.39
N SER A 492 -30.92 -16.05 22.22
CA SER A 492 -31.31 -17.39 21.81
C SER A 492 -31.30 -17.56 20.29
N GLU A 493 -31.00 -18.76 19.82
CA GLU A 493 -31.10 -19.09 18.41
C GLU A 493 -32.50 -18.88 17.82
N ASP A 494 -33.54 -19.19 18.60
CA ASP A 494 -34.92 -19.02 18.15
C ASP A 494 -35.28 -17.54 17.96
N ALA A 495 -34.79 -16.65 18.83
CA ALA A 495 -34.97 -15.22 18.65
C ALA A 495 -34.27 -14.73 17.36
N ARG A 496 -33.07 -15.21 17.08
CA ARG A 496 -32.37 -14.91 15.83
C ARG A 496 -33.10 -15.46 14.60
N ARG A 497 -33.60 -16.71 14.65
CA ARG A 497 -34.42 -17.28 13.58
C ARG A 497 -35.67 -16.45 13.29
N LEU A 498 -36.41 -16.05 14.35
CA LEU A 498 -37.58 -15.21 14.20
C LEU A 498 -37.27 -13.83 13.58
N ALA A 499 -36.12 -13.21 14.00
CA ALA A 499 -35.67 -11.97 13.39
C ALA A 499 -35.33 -12.16 11.90
N MET A 500 -34.63 -13.23 11.55
CA MET A 500 -34.29 -13.56 10.16
C MET A 500 -35.53 -13.73 9.29
N GLU A 501 -36.57 -14.44 9.79
CA GLU A 501 -37.82 -14.60 9.06
C GLU A 501 -38.54 -13.27 8.84
N LYS A 502 -38.57 -12.38 9.86
CA LYS A 502 -39.17 -11.04 9.74
C LYS A 502 -38.41 -10.19 8.72
N LEU A 503 -37.04 -10.25 8.75
CA LEU A 503 -36.20 -9.53 7.80
C LEU A 503 -36.43 -10.03 6.37
N LEU A 504 -36.43 -11.34 6.13
CA LEU A 504 -36.70 -11.92 4.80
C LEU A 504 -38.08 -11.51 4.27
N ARG A 505 -39.14 -11.61 5.10
CA ARG A 505 -40.47 -11.18 4.71
C ARG A 505 -40.52 -9.69 4.37
N GLY A 506 -39.84 -8.85 5.16
CA GLY A 506 -39.73 -7.43 4.89
C GLY A 506 -38.97 -7.10 3.59
N LEU A 507 -37.86 -7.82 3.33
CA LEU A 507 -37.10 -7.66 2.10
C LEU A 507 -37.89 -8.03 0.84
N GLN A 508 -38.67 -9.10 0.89
CA GLN A 508 -39.54 -9.53 -0.20
C GLN A 508 -40.64 -8.51 -0.57
N GLN A 509 -40.93 -7.57 0.34
CA GLN A 509 -41.90 -6.49 0.13
C GLN A 509 -41.25 -5.20 -0.39
N VAL A 510 -39.90 -5.16 -0.57
CA VAL A 510 -39.19 -3.99 -1.09
C VAL A 510 -39.59 -3.75 -2.56
N PRO A 511 -40.18 -2.60 -2.91
CA PRO A 511 -40.64 -2.32 -4.26
C PRO A 511 -39.45 -2.36 -5.27
N GLY A 512 -39.60 -3.14 -6.32
CA GLY A 512 -38.61 -3.27 -7.39
C GLY A 512 -37.47 -4.25 -7.09
N ALA A 513 -37.44 -4.87 -5.92
CA ALA A 513 -36.54 -6.00 -5.65
C ALA A 513 -37.06 -7.26 -6.35
N GLU A 514 -36.26 -7.85 -7.22
CA GLU A 514 -36.59 -9.06 -7.95
C GLU A 514 -36.33 -10.32 -7.11
N HIS A 515 -35.20 -10.35 -6.41
CA HIS A 515 -34.78 -11.40 -5.51
C HIS A 515 -34.14 -10.83 -4.26
N THR A 516 -34.31 -11.50 -3.13
CA THR A 516 -33.79 -11.08 -1.84
C THR A 516 -33.23 -12.26 -1.05
N ALA A 517 -32.19 -12.03 -0.26
CA ALA A 517 -31.56 -13.04 0.55
C ALA A 517 -30.91 -12.47 1.81
N LEU A 518 -30.62 -13.40 2.75
CA LEU A 518 -29.70 -13.16 3.85
C LEU A 518 -28.46 -14.04 3.67
N ALA A 519 -27.31 -13.55 4.07
CA ALA A 519 -26.06 -14.30 4.06
C ALA A 519 -25.15 -13.86 5.20
N THR A 520 -24.29 -14.72 5.69
CA THR A 520 -23.28 -14.35 6.70
C THR A 520 -22.17 -13.48 6.14
N THR A 521 -22.03 -13.40 4.83
CA THR A 521 -21.11 -12.50 4.13
C THR A 521 -21.66 -12.11 2.77
N ALA A 522 -21.34 -10.89 2.33
CA ALA A 522 -21.51 -10.51 0.94
C ALA A 522 -20.27 -10.94 0.14
N PRO A 523 -20.40 -11.38 -1.12
CA PRO A 523 -19.27 -11.87 -1.91
C PRO A 523 -18.34 -10.76 -2.42
N THR A 524 -18.27 -9.66 -1.69
CA THR A 524 -17.35 -8.55 -1.92
C THR A 524 -16.00 -8.78 -1.25
N PHE A 525 -15.97 -9.32 -0.01
CA PHE A 525 -14.77 -9.31 0.84
C PHE A 525 -14.21 -10.69 1.20
N GLY A 526 -14.95 -11.77 1.08
CA GLY A 526 -14.48 -13.09 1.45
C GLY A 526 -15.57 -14.01 2.04
N TYR A 527 -15.14 -15.10 2.64
CA TYR A 527 -16.01 -16.05 3.33
C TYR A 527 -16.25 -15.64 4.79
N SER A 528 -17.36 -16.10 5.37
CA SER A 528 -17.58 -15.95 6.80
C SER A 528 -16.65 -16.85 7.62
N LYS A 529 -16.34 -18.03 7.10
CA LYS A 529 -15.48 -19.02 7.77
C LYS A 529 -14.69 -19.83 6.74
N VAL A 530 -13.45 -20.16 7.04
CA VAL A 530 -12.62 -21.08 6.22
C VAL A 530 -12.19 -22.22 7.12
N ASN A 531 -12.67 -23.44 6.82
CA ASN A 531 -12.43 -24.62 7.62
C ASN A 531 -11.86 -25.75 6.78
N PRO A 532 -11.15 -26.74 7.38
CA PRO A 532 -10.83 -28.00 6.75
C PRO A 532 -12.07 -28.71 6.23
N LEU A 533 -11.97 -29.29 5.04
CA LEU A 533 -13.02 -30.06 4.38
C LEU A 533 -12.80 -31.54 4.64
N PHE A 534 -13.82 -32.21 5.19
CA PHE A 534 -13.87 -33.65 5.31
C PHE A 534 -14.76 -34.19 4.19
N ILE A 535 -14.24 -35.11 3.39
CA ILE A 535 -14.97 -35.71 2.25
C ILE A 535 -15.20 -37.18 2.55
N GLU A 536 -16.45 -37.62 2.48
CA GLU A 536 -16.81 -39.02 2.74
C GLU A 536 -16.07 -39.96 1.77
N GLY A 537 -15.42 -41.01 2.31
CA GLY A 537 -14.63 -41.96 1.53
C GLY A 537 -13.19 -41.57 1.24
N HIS A 538 -12.73 -40.38 1.69
CA HIS A 538 -11.33 -39.98 1.61
C HIS A 538 -10.66 -40.15 2.99
N ALA A 539 -9.47 -40.78 2.99
CA ALA A 539 -8.71 -40.99 4.24
C ALA A 539 -8.18 -39.67 4.82
N HIS A 540 -8.23 -39.54 6.13
CA HIS A 540 -7.88 -38.32 6.86
C HIS A 540 -6.90 -38.64 8.00
N ASP A 541 -5.62 -38.75 7.68
CA ASP A 541 -4.59 -39.10 8.68
C ASP A 541 -4.05 -37.84 9.40
N ASP A 542 -4.20 -36.64 8.81
CA ASP A 542 -3.66 -35.39 9.33
C ASP A 542 -4.52 -34.19 8.86
N ASP A 543 -5.24 -33.60 9.79
CA ASP A 543 -6.11 -32.41 9.50
C ASP A 543 -5.37 -31.22 8.88
N SER A 544 -4.06 -31.08 9.15
CA SER A 544 -3.27 -29.98 8.62
C SER A 544 -3.07 -30.05 7.08
N LYS A 545 -3.28 -31.22 6.51
CA LYS A 545 -3.16 -31.50 5.08
C LYS A 545 -4.49 -31.48 4.34
N LEU A 546 -5.60 -31.36 5.08
CA LEU A 546 -6.92 -31.29 4.46
C LEU A 546 -7.06 -30.04 3.59
N PRO A 547 -7.75 -30.15 2.46
CA PRO A 547 -8.15 -28.98 1.70
C PRO A 547 -9.06 -28.08 2.53
N SER A 548 -8.98 -26.77 2.32
CA SER A 548 -9.83 -25.80 3.02
C SER A 548 -11.02 -25.43 2.15
N GLY A 549 -12.21 -25.34 2.75
CA GLY A 549 -13.44 -24.82 2.14
C GLY A 549 -13.88 -23.51 2.75
N GLY A 550 -14.38 -22.61 1.92
CA GLY A 550 -15.03 -21.38 2.35
C GLY A 550 -16.52 -21.62 2.61
N TYR A 551 -16.94 -21.36 3.84
CA TYR A 551 -18.33 -21.58 4.27
C TYR A 551 -19.10 -20.27 4.27
N THR A 552 -20.33 -20.31 3.74
CA THR A 552 -21.28 -19.20 3.78
C THR A 552 -22.65 -19.75 4.17
N MET A 553 -23.25 -19.17 5.22
CA MET A 553 -24.63 -19.51 5.60
C MET A 553 -25.57 -18.55 4.88
N ILE A 554 -26.63 -19.11 4.30
CA ILE A 554 -27.54 -18.37 3.41
C ILE A 554 -29.01 -18.67 3.75
N ALA A 555 -29.88 -17.68 3.44
CA ALA A 555 -31.34 -17.85 3.53
C ALA A 555 -32.02 -17.04 2.42
N GLY A 556 -33.26 -17.43 2.06
CA GLY A 556 -33.96 -16.85 0.91
C GLY A 556 -33.37 -17.26 -0.44
N ASP A 557 -33.56 -16.44 -1.45
CA ASP A 557 -33.22 -16.76 -2.85
C ASP A 557 -31.75 -16.40 -3.18
N TYR A 558 -30.78 -16.77 -2.33
CA TYR A 558 -29.38 -16.33 -2.41
C TYR A 558 -28.75 -16.47 -3.80
N PHE A 559 -28.85 -17.65 -4.41
CA PHE A 559 -28.24 -17.92 -5.71
C PHE A 559 -28.90 -17.10 -6.84
N ALA A 560 -30.22 -16.94 -6.81
CA ALA A 560 -30.97 -16.07 -7.74
C ALA A 560 -30.65 -14.59 -7.51
N THR A 561 -30.51 -14.18 -6.23
CA THR A 561 -30.14 -12.81 -5.86
C THR A 561 -28.77 -12.43 -6.42
N LEU A 562 -27.82 -13.36 -6.40
CA LEU A 562 -26.48 -13.14 -6.96
C LEU A 562 -26.39 -13.51 -8.45
N GLY A 563 -27.39 -14.16 -9.04
CA GLY A 563 -27.35 -14.64 -10.42
C GLY A 563 -26.41 -15.82 -10.62
N ILE A 564 -26.14 -16.61 -9.57
CA ILE A 564 -25.29 -17.80 -9.65
C ILE A 564 -26.11 -18.97 -10.25
N PRO A 565 -25.68 -19.58 -11.35
CA PRO A 565 -26.43 -20.66 -11.99
C PRO A 565 -26.37 -21.97 -11.20
N LEU A 566 -27.50 -22.64 -11.06
CA LEU A 566 -27.56 -24.05 -10.63
C LEU A 566 -27.04 -24.93 -11.76
N ARG A 567 -26.09 -25.83 -11.44
CA ARG A 567 -25.49 -26.77 -12.39
C ARG A 567 -26.08 -28.15 -12.27
N GLU A 568 -26.31 -28.63 -11.04
CA GLU A 568 -26.81 -29.97 -10.78
C GLU A 568 -27.64 -29.99 -9.48
N GLY A 569 -28.61 -30.86 -9.39
CA GLY A 569 -29.44 -31.05 -8.20
C GLY A 569 -30.42 -29.91 -7.95
N ARG A 570 -30.51 -29.44 -6.69
CA ARG A 570 -31.42 -28.39 -6.25
C ARG A 570 -30.76 -27.47 -5.23
N VAL A 571 -31.30 -26.26 -5.05
CA VAL A 571 -30.94 -25.33 -3.98
C VAL A 571 -31.85 -25.53 -2.77
N PHE A 572 -31.56 -24.83 -1.68
CA PHE A 572 -32.37 -24.89 -0.46
C PHE A 572 -33.78 -24.35 -0.74
N ALA A 573 -34.76 -25.00 -0.12
CA ALA A 573 -36.14 -24.52 -0.18
C ALA A 573 -36.31 -23.24 0.66
N PRO A 574 -37.09 -22.27 0.19
CA PRO A 574 -37.29 -21.01 0.93
C PRO A 574 -37.95 -21.18 2.30
N ASP A 575 -38.68 -22.27 2.49
CA ASP A 575 -39.42 -22.63 3.71
C ASP A 575 -38.70 -23.66 4.58
N MET A 576 -37.41 -23.88 4.37
CA MET A 576 -36.59 -24.83 5.13
C MET A 576 -36.64 -24.48 6.64
N LYS A 577 -36.89 -25.54 7.45
CA LYS A 577 -36.98 -25.43 8.91
C LYS A 577 -35.71 -25.90 9.60
N ALA A 578 -35.58 -25.58 10.89
CA ALA A 578 -34.42 -25.95 11.69
C ALA A 578 -34.24 -27.47 11.87
N ASP A 579 -35.32 -28.24 11.81
CA ASP A 579 -35.37 -29.69 11.91
C ASP A 579 -35.21 -30.42 10.56
N SER A 580 -35.05 -29.68 9.46
CA SER A 580 -34.76 -30.27 8.14
C SER A 580 -33.44 -31.02 8.13
N PRO A 581 -33.28 -32.07 7.31
CA PRO A 581 -32.04 -32.84 7.25
C PRO A 581 -30.81 -31.92 6.94
N PRO A 582 -29.66 -32.17 7.61
CA PRO A 582 -28.44 -31.42 7.35
C PRO A 582 -27.98 -31.54 5.90
N SER A 583 -27.99 -30.46 5.17
CA SER A 583 -27.65 -30.43 3.75
C SER A 583 -26.74 -29.24 3.41
N VAL A 584 -26.02 -29.38 2.29
CA VAL A 584 -25.14 -28.32 1.73
C VAL A 584 -25.31 -28.20 0.21
N VAL A 585 -24.99 -27.04 -0.29
CA VAL A 585 -24.79 -26.80 -1.72
C VAL A 585 -23.30 -26.44 -1.88
N ILE A 586 -22.66 -26.98 -2.93
CA ILE A 586 -21.23 -26.77 -3.20
C ILE A 586 -21.03 -26.11 -4.56
N ASN A 587 -19.85 -25.55 -4.79
CA ASN A 587 -19.51 -25.00 -6.11
C ASN A 587 -19.00 -26.06 -7.08
N GLU A 588 -19.01 -25.72 -8.36
CA GLU A 588 -18.61 -26.59 -9.47
C GLU A 588 -17.15 -27.02 -9.40
N ALA A 589 -16.24 -26.13 -8.96
CA ALA A 589 -14.83 -26.46 -8.79
C ALA A 589 -14.60 -27.54 -7.73
N MET A 590 -15.36 -27.53 -6.63
CA MET A 590 -15.32 -28.58 -5.61
C MET A 590 -15.86 -29.89 -6.13
N ALA A 591 -17.00 -29.86 -6.83
CA ALA A 591 -17.60 -31.05 -7.42
C ALA A 591 -16.65 -31.74 -8.41
N ARG A 592 -16.06 -30.98 -9.34
CA ARG A 592 -15.09 -31.51 -10.31
C ARG A 592 -13.81 -32.06 -9.68
N HIS A 593 -13.37 -31.49 -8.56
CA HIS A 593 -12.13 -31.92 -7.91
C HIS A 593 -12.28 -33.24 -7.18
N PHE A 594 -13.38 -33.41 -6.41
CA PHE A 594 -13.57 -34.58 -5.56
C PHE A 594 -14.36 -35.71 -6.25
N TRP A 595 -15.18 -35.37 -7.23
CA TRP A 595 -16.04 -36.35 -7.95
C TRP A 595 -15.98 -36.15 -9.47
N PRO A 596 -14.79 -36.24 -10.10
CA PRO A 596 -14.62 -35.92 -11.54
C PRO A 596 -15.43 -36.85 -12.46
N ASP A 597 -15.63 -38.09 -12.05
CA ASP A 597 -16.25 -39.13 -12.88
C ASP A 597 -17.72 -39.44 -12.46
N GLY A 598 -18.31 -38.60 -11.61
CA GLY A 598 -19.67 -38.85 -11.10
C GLY A 598 -20.34 -37.61 -10.51
N SER A 599 -21.61 -37.80 -10.10
CA SER A 599 -22.37 -36.76 -9.44
C SER A 599 -21.85 -36.50 -8.01
N ALA A 600 -21.76 -35.22 -7.62
CA ALA A 600 -21.52 -34.81 -6.25
C ALA A 600 -22.83 -34.86 -5.41
N VAL A 601 -23.99 -34.82 -6.06
CA VAL A 601 -25.29 -34.82 -5.38
C VAL A 601 -25.51 -36.19 -4.71
N GLY A 602 -25.95 -36.18 -3.45
CA GLY A 602 -26.08 -37.34 -2.60
C GLY A 602 -24.80 -37.79 -1.87
N ARG A 603 -23.65 -37.19 -2.17
CA ARG A 603 -22.40 -37.36 -1.42
C ARG A 603 -22.41 -36.51 -0.13
N ARG A 604 -21.49 -36.79 0.78
CA ARG A 604 -21.42 -36.07 2.06
C ARG A 604 -20.14 -35.28 2.23
N VAL A 605 -20.32 -34.10 2.77
CA VAL A 605 -19.22 -33.22 3.18
C VAL A 605 -19.30 -33.00 4.69
N GLY A 606 -18.18 -33.16 5.38
CA GLY A 606 -18.09 -33.08 6.82
C GLY A 606 -17.45 -31.74 7.26
N GLU A 607 -17.85 -31.26 8.39
CA GLU A 607 -17.25 -30.15 9.12
C GLU A 607 -17.00 -30.60 10.56
N ARG A 608 -15.82 -30.25 11.11
CA ARG A 608 -15.50 -30.59 12.49
C ARG A 608 -16.26 -29.69 13.44
N ASN A 609 -16.92 -30.28 14.44
CA ASN A 609 -17.54 -29.57 15.55
C ASN A 609 -17.05 -30.21 16.87
N GLY A 610 -16.12 -29.56 17.55
CA GLY A 610 -15.37 -30.18 18.66
C GLY A 610 -14.63 -31.43 18.19
N ASP A 611 -14.89 -32.57 18.86
CA ASP A 611 -14.28 -33.88 18.54
C ASP A 611 -15.07 -34.69 17.51
N THR A 612 -16.22 -34.21 17.04
CA THR A 612 -17.08 -34.93 16.10
C THR A 612 -17.08 -34.27 14.71
N ILE A 613 -17.32 -35.08 13.68
CA ILE A 613 -17.53 -34.59 12.31
C ILE A 613 -19.03 -34.61 12.03
N VAL A 614 -19.57 -33.41 11.74
CA VAL A 614 -20.97 -33.27 11.32
C VAL A 614 -21.04 -33.43 9.81
N TRP A 615 -21.66 -34.55 9.36
CA TRP A 615 -21.83 -34.84 7.95
C TRP A 615 -23.10 -34.21 7.41
N ARG A 616 -23.00 -33.60 6.22
CA ARG A 616 -24.09 -32.95 5.48
C ARG A 616 -24.18 -33.50 4.07
N GLU A 617 -25.36 -33.74 3.58
CA GLU A 617 -25.59 -34.23 2.21
C GLU A 617 -25.48 -33.08 1.21
N VAL A 618 -24.77 -33.30 0.12
CA VAL A 618 -24.74 -32.39 -1.03
C VAL A 618 -26.02 -32.54 -1.81
N ILE A 619 -26.86 -31.49 -1.81
CA ILE A 619 -28.16 -31.47 -2.51
C ILE A 619 -28.10 -30.77 -3.85
N GLY A 620 -27.05 -30.01 -4.13
CA GLY A 620 -26.90 -29.30 -5.40
C GLY A 620 -25.48 -28.77 -5.60
N VAL A 621 -25.18 -28.48 -6.88
CA VAL A 621 -23.93 -27.89 -7.35
C VAL A 621 -24.27 -26.59 -8.08
N VAL A 622 -23.57 -25.52 -7.72
CA VAL A 622 -23.75 -24.17 -8.31
C VAL A 622 -22.48 -23.70 -8.99
N GLY A 623 -22.59 -22.66 -9.82
CA GLY A 623 -21.44 -22.04 -10.47
C GLY A 623 -20.42 -21.50 -9.47
N ASP A 624 -19.18 -21.37 -9.93
CA ASP A 624 -18.09 -20.82 -9.13
C ASP A 624 -18.29 -19.30 -8.91
N LEU A 625 -18.05 -18.84 -7.69
CA LEU A 625 -18.11 -17.44 -7.33
C LEU A 625 -16.70 -16.92 -7.01
N GLN A 626 -16.34 -15.79 -7.58
CA GLN A 626 -15.11 -15.06 -7.22
C GLN A 626 -15.45 -13.80 -6.43
N PHE A 627 -14.69 -13.54 -5.36
CA PHE A 627 -14.87 -12.30 -4.59
C PHE A 627 -14.44 -11.08 -5.40
N ALA A 628 -15.24 -10.01 -5.31
CA ALA A 628 -15.00 -8.80 -6.07
C ALA A 628 -13.71 -8.07 -5.68
N LEU A 629 -13.27 -8.20 -4.41
CA LEU A 629 -12.26 -7.34 -3.80
C LEU A 629 -11.07 -8.09 -3.14
N ASN A 630 -10.79 -9.32 -3.53
CA ASN A 630 -9.71 -10.10 -2.94
C ASN A 630 -8.42 -10.00 -3.75
N ILE A 631 -7.40 -9.30 -3.20
CA ILE A 631 -6.10 -9.08 -3.84
C ILE A 631 -5.03 -10.05 -3.35
N THR A 632 -5.04 -10.41 -2.08
CA THR A 632 -3.88 -11.02 -1.41
C THR A 632 -3.99 -12.52 -1.21
N ASN A 633 -5.20 -13.04 -0.93
CA ASN A 633 -5.40 -14.47 -0.76
C ASN A 633 -6.00 -15.08 -2.02
N PRO A 634 -5.47 -16.20 -2.53
CA PRO A 634 -6.20 -16.95 -3.53
C PRO A 634 -7.57 -17.28 -2.92
N PRO A 635 -8.69 -17.03 -3.60
CA PRO A 635 -9.99 -17.46 -3.13
C PRO A 635 -9.89 -18.96 -2.88
N THR A 636 -10.42 -19.42 -1.74
CA THR A 636 -10.53 -20.86 -1.52
C THR A 636 -11.31 -21.41 -2.70
N LEU A 637 -10.72 -22.35 -3.41
CA LEU A 637 -11.31 -22.91 -4.62
C LEU A 637 -12.66 -23.59 -4.33
N PHE A 638 -12.81 -24.12 -3.11
CA PHE A 638 -13.97 -24.89 -2.68
C PHE A 638 -14.91 -24.04 -1.84
N GLN A 639 -16.18 -24.00 -2.25
CA GLN A 639 -17.23 -23.19 -1.61
C GLN A 639 -18.34 -24.10 -1.13
N VAL A 640 -18.72 -23.94 0.13
CA VAL A 640 -19.77 -24.69 0.80
C VAL A 640 -20.82 -23.72 1.32
N TYR A 641 -22.05 -23.88 0.87
CA TYR A 641 -23.19 -23.11 1.31
C TYR A 641 -24.04 -23.91 2.28
N LYS A 642 -24.39 -23.32 3.43
CA LYS A 642 -25.23 -23.95 4.46
C LYS A 642 -26.51 -23.14 4.66
N PRO A 643 -27.64 -23.79 4.99
CA PRO A 643 -28.85 -23.06 5.34
C PRO A 643 -28.67 -22.35 6.69
N MET A 644 -28.90 -21.04 6.73
CA MET A 644 -28.75 -20.21 7.93
C MET A 644 -29.73 -20.58 9.05
N VAL A 645 -30.84 -21.21 8.71
CA VAL A 645 -31.83 -21.67 9.71
C VAL A 645 -31.25 -22.73 10.67
N HIS A 646 -30.28 -23.51 10.25
CA HIS A 646 -29.62 -24.50 11.12
C HIS A 646 -28.61 -23.86 12.09
N GLU A 647 -27.95 -22.78 11.67
CA GLU A 647 -26.94 -22.08 12.45
C GLU A 647 -27.20 -20.55 12.33
N PRO A 648 -28.20 -20.01 13.07
CA PRO A 648 -28.58 -18.61 12.97
C PRO A 648 -27.46 -17.72 13.56
N TRP A 649 -26.81 -16.95 12.68
CA TRP A 649 -25.70 -16.09 13.03
C TRP A 649 -26.18 -14.67 13.34
N GLY A 650 -25.59 -14.02 14.32
CA GLY A 650 -25.98 -12.65 14.70
C GLY A 650 -25.52 -11.59 13.70
N TYR A 651 -24.42 -11.81 13.00
CA TYR A 651 -23.91 -10.88 11.98
C TYR A 651 -24.28 -11.34 10.58
N MET A 652 -25.03 -10.52 9.84
CA MET A 652 -25.53 -10.92 8.54
C MET A 652 -25.67 -9.76 7.55
N PHE A 653 -25.66 -10.11 6.29
CA PHE A 653 -25.93 -9.22 5.16
C PHE A 653 -27.34 -9.46 4.63
N LEU A 654 -28.06 -8.36 4.43
CA LEU A 654 -29.31 -8.29 3.69
C LEU A 654 -28.94 -7.99 2.24
N LEU A 655 -29.39 -8.81 1.32
CA LEU A 655 -29.10 -8.71 -0.09
C LEU A 655 -30.39 -8.48 -0.87
N ALA A 656 -30.41 -7.49 -1.77
CA ALA A 656 -31.53 -7.23 -2.66
C ALA A 656 -31.04 -6.96 -4.08
N ARG A 657 -31.58 -7.67 -5.06
CA ARG A 657 -31.31 -7.53 -6.47
C ARG A 657 -32.42 -6.80 -7.18
N GLY A 658 -32.07 -5.88 -8.07
CA GLY A 658 -33.02 -5.19 -8.96
C GLY A 658 -32.31 -4.19 -9.86
N PRO A 659 -33.04 -3.55 -10.80
CA PRO A 659 -32.44 -2.70 -11.85
C PRO A 659 -31.78 -1.42 -11.28
N THR A 660 -32.26 -0.93 -10.15
CA THR A 660 -31.75 0.29 -9.49
C THR A 660 -31.45 0.02 -8.01
N PRO A 661 -30.37 -0.74 -7.69
CA PRO A 661 -30.15 -1.21 -6.32
C PRO A 661 -29.98 -0.08 -5.31
N GLY A 662 -29.40 1.05 -5.70
CA GLY A 662 -29.26 2.22 -4.82
C GLY A 662 -30.60 2.79 -4.32
N ALA A 663 -31.70 2.60 -5.05
CA ALA A 663 -33.04 3.05 -4.62
C ALA A 663 -33.56 2.30 -3.39
N PHE A 664 -33.14 1.06 -3.17
CA PHE A 664 -33.57 0.23 -2.05
C PHE A 664 -33.03 0.67 -0.68
N LYS A 665 -32.06 1.59 -0.63
CA LYS A 665 -31.39 1.98 0.63
C LYS A 665 -32.34 2.41 1.73
N ASN A 666 -33.35 3.22 1.40
CA ASN A 666 -34.31 3.68 2.39
C ASN A 666 -35.33 2.59 2.79
N ASP A 667 -35.67 1.74 1.85
CA ASP A 667 -36.62 0.63 2.11
C ASP A 667 -35.93 -0.42 2.99
N MET A 668 -34.69 -0.76 2.75
CA MET A 668 -33.92 -1.64 3.63
C MET A 668 -33.82 -1.09 5.07
N ARG A 669 -33.58 0.22 5.25
CA ARG A 669 -33.61 0.83 6.59
C ARG A 669 -34.96 0.68 7.25
N ARG A 670 -36.07 0.87 6.51
CA ARG A 670 -37.42 0.66 7.03
C ARG A 670 -37.69 -0.81 7.40
N VAL A 671 -37.23 -1.75 6.62
CA VAL A 671 -37.34 -3.17 6.94
C VAL A 671 -36.60 -3.50 8.24
N VAL A 672 -35.39 -3.03 8.41
CA VAL A 672 -34.58 -3.29 9.62
C VAL A 672 -35.23 -2.63 10.84
N SER A 673 -35.60 -1.34 10.75
CA SER A 673 -36.27 -0.63 11.85
C SER A 673 -37.67 -1.14 12.17
N GLY A 674 -38.36 -1.75 11.20
CA GLY A 674 -39.66 -2.42 11.41
C GLY A 674 -39.54 -3.75 12.15
N VAL A 675 -38.37 -4.41 12.12
CA VAL A 675 -38.11 -5.58 12.93
C VAL A 675 -37.72 -5.18 14.35
N ASP A 676 -36.84 -4.21 14.48
CA ASP A 676 -36.43 -3.64 15.76
C ASP A 676 -35.86 -2.21 15.53
N PRO A 677 -36.44 -1.18 16.12
CA PRO A 677 -35.95 0.20 16.01
C PRO A 677 -34.52 0.40 16.54
N ASP A 678 -34.06 -0.50 17.41
CA ASP A 678 -32.70 -0.46 17.97
C ASP A 678 -31.66 -1.14 17.10
N LEU A 679 -32.02 -1.72 15.96
CA LEU A 679 -31.07 -2.28 15.00
C LEU A 679 -30.55 -1.20 14.05
N ALA A 680 -29.25 -1.02 13.99
CA ALA A 680 -28.62 -0.18 12.99
C ALA A 680 -28.21 -0.99 11.76
N VAL A 681 -28.37 -0.39 10.59
CA VAL A 681 -27.65 -0.84 9.40
C VAL A 681 -26.21 -0.35 9.52
N LEU A 682 -25.29 -1.27 9.72
CA LEU A 682 -23.88 -0.98 10.02
C LEU A 682 -23.15 -0.40 8.80
N ASP A 683 -23.40 -0.97 7.63
CA ASP A 683 -22.94 -0.48 6.33
C ASP A 683 -23.95 -0.85 5.24
N MET A 684 -24.05 -0.02 4.21
CA MET A 684 -24.96 -0.24 3.10
C MET A 684 -24.33 0.29 1.81
N TYR A 685 -24.18 -0.59 0.84
CA TYR A 685 -23.51 -0.25 -0.41
C TYR A 685 -24.01 -1.11 -1.58
N THR A 686 -23.96 -0.55 -2.77
CA THR A 686 -23.95 -1.34 -3.99
C THR A 686 -22.56 -1.93 -4.23
N VAL A 687 -22.44 -3.02 -4.97
CA VAL A 687 -21.11 -3.62 -5.23
C VAL A 687 -20.16 -2.65 -5.94
N PRO A 688 -20.60 -1.83 -6.92
CA PRO A 688 -19.75 -0.78 -7.48
C PRO A 688 -19.24 0.23 -6.44
N GLU A 689 -20.11 0.70 -5.51
CA GLU A 689 -19.67 1.61 -4.43
C GLU A 689 -18.62 0.96 -3.51
N ALA A 690 -18.80 -0.31 -3.16
CA ALA A 690 -17.83 -1.05 -2.36
C ALA A 690 -16.52 -1.24 -3.12
N ALA A 691 -16.59 -1.54 -4.42
CA ALA A 691 -15.43 -1.66 -5.28
C ALA A 691 -14.68 -0.34 -5.38
N GLU A 692 -15.37 0.77 -5.60
CA GLU A 692 -14.77 2.11 -5.63
C GLU A 692 -14.03 2.43 -4.32
N ARG A 693 -14.68 2.21 -3.16
CA ARG A 693 -14.05 2.43 -1.84
C ARG A 693 -12.79 1.59 -1.63
N PHE A 694 -12.85 0.32 -1.96
CA PHE A 694 -11.74 -0.61 -1.79
C PHE A 694 -10.60 -0.31 -2.77
N GLN A 695 -10.95 0.02 -4.01
CA GLN A 695 -10.00 0.26 -5.09
C GLN A 695 -9.38 1.66 -5.01
N HIS A 696 -10.01 2.60 -4.30
CA HIS A 696 -9.60 3.99 -4.27
C HIS A 696 -8.09 4.16 -3.99
N ASN A 697 -7.59 3.55 -2.93
CA ASN A 697 -6.16 3.62 -2.60
C ASN A 697 -5.26 2.94 -3.65
N LEU A 698 -5.76 1.89 -4.31
CA LEU A 698 -5.03 1.22 -5.39
C LEU A 698 -4.97 2.08 -6.66
N VAL A 699 -6.06 2.79 -6.96
CA VAL A 699 -6.08 3.79 -8.06
C VAL A 699 -5.09 4.90 -7.76
N VAL A 700 -5.08 5.44 -6.53
CA VAL A 700 -4.09 6.45 -6.12
C VAL A 700 -2.66 5.94 -6.27
N ILE A 701 -2.38 4.70 -5.88
CA ILE A 701 -1.06 4.08 -6.07
C ILE A 701 -0.71 3.99 -7.56
N ASN A 702 -1.66 3.59 -8.41
CA ASN A 702 -1.46 3.53 -9.86
C ASN A 702 -1.23 4.91 -10.47
N ASP A 703 -1.94 5.94 -10.01
CA ASP A 703 -1.73 7.32 -10.47
C ASP A 703 -0.34 7.83 -10.11
N VAL A 704 0.16 7.48 -8.92
CA VAL A 704 1.54 7.79 -8.50
C VAL A 704 2.56 7.04 -9.37
N LEU A 705 2.33 5.78 -9.66
CA LEU A 705 3.19 4.97 -10.54
C LEU A 705 3.19 5.53 -11.98
N ALA A 706 2.02 5.88 -12.50
CA ALA A 706 1.89 6.53 -13.81
C ALA A 706 2.62 7.87 -13.84
N GLY A 707 2.52 8.67 -12.78
CA GLY A 707 3.27 9.90 -12.60
C GLY A 707 4.79 9.68 -12.65
N PHE A 708 5.31 8.66 -11.95
CA PHE A 708 6.74 8.30 -12.02
C PHE A 708 7.16 7.84 -13.41
N ALA A 709 6.34 7.04 -14.07
CA ALA A 709 6.59 6.58 -15.42
C ALA A 709 6.66 7.75 -16.40
N LEU A 710 5.71 8.70 -16.34
CA LEU A 710 5.69 9.91 -17.17
C LEU A 710 6.89 10.82 -16.89
N LEU A 711 7.24 11.02 -15.61
CA LEU A 711 8.42 11.80 -15.24
C LEU A 711 9.71 11.13 -15.74
N GLY A 712 9.86 9.83 -15.56
CA GLY A 712 10.99 9.06 -16.09
C GLY A 712 11.10 9.18 -17.61
N LEU A 713 9.98 9.05 -18.33
CA LEU A 713 9.90 9.19 -19.77
C LEU A 713 10.30 10.60 -20.23
N ALA A 714 9.75 11.64 -19.59
CA ALA A 714 10.06 13.03 -19.89
C ALA A 714 11.54 13.35 -19.64
N LEU A 715 12.07 12.92 -18.49
CA LEU A 715 13.48 13.10 -18.15
C LEU A 715 14.41 12.39 -19.15
N ALA A 716 14.09 11.14 -19.53
CA ALA A 716 14.85 10.39 -20.52
C ALA A 716 14.83 11.09 -21.89
N ALA A 717 13.68 11.62 -22.30
CA ALA A 717 13.56 12.39 -23.55
C ALA A 717 14.41 13.68 -23.51
N VAL A 718 14.38 14.44 -22.41
CA VAL A 718 15.17 15.66 -22.23
C VAL A 718 16.67 15.35 -22.21
N GLY A 719 17.07 14.27 -21.51
CA GLY A 719 18.46 13.83 -21.45
C GLY A 719 19.01 13.43 -22.82
N LEU A 720 18.28 12.58 -23.52
CA LEU A 720 18.67 12.15 -24.86
C LEU A 720 18.71 13.32 -25.85
N TYR A 721 17.69 14.19 -25.84
CA TYR A 721 17.69 15.41 -26.65
C TYR A 721 18.89 16.31 -26.34
N GLY A 722 19.19 16.54 -25.06
CA GLY A 722 20.29 17.40 -24.62
C GLY A 722 21.64 16.89 -25.09
N VAL A 723 21.90 15.58 -24.93
CA VAL A 723 23.16 14.98 -25.35
C VAL A 723 23.32 14.94 -26.88
N ILE A 724 22.28 14.56 -27.60
CA ILE A 724 22.36 14.53 -29.08
C ILE A 724 22.50 15.96 -29.64
N SER A 725 21.78 16.94 -29.12
CA SER A 725 21.93 18.38 -29.52
C SER A 725 23.35 18.85 -29.29
N TYR A 726 23.96 18.50 -28.16
CA TYR A 726 25.33 18.85 -27.86
C TYR A 726 26.33 18.18 -28.81
N LEU A 727 26.17 16.87 -29.09
CA LEU A 727 27.03 16.13 -30.02
C LEU A 727 26.96 16.71 -31.45
N VAL A 728 25.79 17.18 -31.87
CA VAL A 728 25.60 17.89 -33.13
C VAL A 728 26.36 19.21 -33.13
N ALA A 729 26.17 20.05 -32.10
CA ALA A 729 26.85 21.33 -31.94
C ALA A 729 28.38 21.20 -31.93
N GLN A 730 28.91 20.16 -31.28
CA GLN A 730 30.38 19.92 -31.24
C GLN A 730 30.98 19.51 -32.58
N ARG A 731 30.14 18.92 -33.49
CA ARG A 731 30.58 18.43 -34.79
C ARG A 731 30.12 19.31 -35.94
N THR A 732 29.70 20.54 -35.68
CA THR A 732 29.17 21.44 -36.70
C THR A 732 30.17 21.70 -37.81
N ASN A 733 31.46 21.94 -37.50
CA ASN A 733 32.52 22.11 -38.48
C ASN A 733 32.79 20.82 -39.29
N GLU A 734 32.80 19.65 -38.64
CA GLU A 734 32.91 18.35 -39.33
C GLU A 734 31.76 18.14 -40.31
N PHE A 735 30.55 18.46 -39.91
CA PHE A 735 29.37 18.37 -40.78
C PHE A 735 29.43 19.38 -41.93
N GLY A 736 29.88 20.61 -41.67
CA GLY A 736 30.10 21.64 -42.70
C GLY A 736 31.11 21.20 -43.77
N ILE A 737 32.27 20.65 -43.33
CA ILE A 737 33.33 20.13 -44.25
C ILE A 737 32.77 18.95 -45.05
N ARG A 738 32.04 18.00 -44.43
CA ARG A 738 31.46 16.86 -45.17
C ARG A 738 30.40 17.30 -46.19
N MET A 739 29.59 18.29 -45.89
CA MET A 739 28.64 18.86 -46.83
C MET A 739 29.35 19.59 -47.97
N ALA A 740 30.41 20.34 -47.68
CA ALA A 740 31.26 20.99 -48.70
C ALA A 740 31.95 19.95 -49.62
N LEU A 741 32.26 18.75 -49.14
CA LEU A 741 32.79 17.63 -49.90
C LEU A 741 31.72 16.77 -50.57
N GLY A 742 30.43 17.18 -50.57
CA GLY A 742 29.35 16.52 -51.30
C GLY A 742 28.53 15.49 -50.54
N ALA A 743 28.67 15.41 -49.20
CA ALA A 743 27.82 14.57 -48.38
C ALA A 743 26.35 15.09 -48.39
N SER A 744 25.39 14.21 -48.64
CA SER A 744 23.96 14.57 -48.64
C SER A 744 23.46 14.86 -47.20
N PRO A 745 22.49 15.79 -47.02
CA PRO A 745 21.87 16.02 -45.71
C PRO A 745 21.29 14.74 -45.06
N GLY A 746 20.79 13.80 -45.89
CA GLY A 746 20.26 12.51 -45.42
C GLY A 746 21.33 11.61 -44.78
N GLN A 747 22.55 11.64 -45.29
CA GLN A 747 23.67 10.86 -44.72
C GLN A 747 24.07 11.38 -43.34
N LEU A 748 24.07 12.71 -43.16
CA LEU A 748 24.34 13.33 -41.83
C LEU A 748 23.21 13.04 -40.84
N PHE A 749 21.97 13.13 -41.29
CA PHE A 749 20.79 12.77 -40.52
C PHE A 749 20.88 11.33 -39.99
N THR A 750 21.16 10.37 -40.90
CA THR A 750 21.28 8.96 -40.57
C THR A 750 22.44 8.70 -39.59
N LEU A 751 23.56 9.40 -39.74
CA LEU A 751 24.70 9.25 -38.85
C LEU A 751 24.37 9.64 -37.39
N VAL A 752 23.68 10.78 -37.23
CA VAL A 752 23.27 11.28 -35.90
C VAL A 752 22.21 10.36 -35.31
N LEU A 753 21.19 10.00 -36.10
CA LEU A 753 20.11 9.14 -35.66
C LEU A 753 20.60 7.73 -35.24
N ARG A 754 21.53 7.15 -36.04
CA ARG A 754 22.13 5.83 -35.75
C ARG A 754 22.77 5.78 -34.35
N LEU A 755 23.49 6.83 -33.95
CA LEU A 755 24.11 6.89 -32.64
C LEU A 755 23.06 6.88 -31.52
N GLY A 756 22.00 7.70 -31.65
CA GLY A 756 20.88 7.72 -30.70
C GLY A 756 20.18 6.39 -30.60
N VAL A 757 19.87 5.77 -31.74
CA VAL A 757 19.22 4.45 -31.81
C VAL A 757 20.05 3.36 -31.14
N VAL A 758 21.36 3.29 -31.38
CA VAL A 758 22.22 2.27 -30.76
C VAL A 758 22.25 2.40 -29.24
N LEU A 759 22.41 3.62 -28.72
CA LEU A 759 22.41 3.86 -27.26
C LEU A 759 21.07 3.52 -26.65
N THR A 760 19.97 3.92 -27.30
CA THR A 760 18.60 3.58 -26.87
C THR A 760 18.39 2.07 -26.89
N ALA A 761 18.81 1.37 -27.94
CA ALA A 761 18.64 -0.08 -28.06
C ALA A 761 19.38 -0.83 -26.92
N ILE A 762 20.61 -0.44 -26.58
CA ILE A 762 21.35 -1.02 -25.46
C ILE A 762 20.60 -0.73 -24.14
N GLY A 763 20.15 0.52 -23.94
CA GLY A 763 19.36 0.92 -22.76
C GLY A 763 18.05 0.14 -22.64
N LEU A 764 17.36 -0.11 -23.77
CA LEU A 764 16.15 -0.92 -23.81
C LEU A 764 16.39 -2.37 -23.38
N VAL A 765 17.47 -3.01 -23.86
CA VAL A 765 17.80 -4.39 -23.46
C VAL A 765 18.07 -4.47 -21.96
N VAL A 766 18.89 -3.56 -21.44
CA VAL A 766 19.20 -3.50 -20.00
C VAL A 766 17.95 -3.19 -19.18
N GLY A 767 17.13 -2.24 -19.66
CA GLY A 767 15.90 -1.82 -19.01
C GLY A 767 14.83 -2.91 -19.00
N LEU A 768 14.69 -3.69 -20.08
CA LEU A 768 13.80 -4.85 -20.13
C LEU A 768 14.21 -5.93 -19.13
N ALA A 769 15.50 -6.22 -19.04
CA ALA A 769 16.02 -7.18 -18.07
C ALA A 769 15.73 -6.71 -16.62
N ALA A 770 15.94 -5.42 -16.33
CA ALA A 770 15.63 -4.83 -15.03
C ALA A 770 14.13 -4.83 -14.75
N ALA A 771 13.29 -4.45 -15.72
CA ALA A 771 11.82 -4.46 -15.59
C ALA A 771 11.30 -5.88 -15.32
N TYR A 772 11.80 -6.86 -16.08
CA TYR A 772 11.44 -8.27 -15.89
C TYR A 772 11.83 -8.77 -14.49
N GLY A 773 13.05 -8.48 -14.03
CA GLY A 773 13.51 -8.86 -12.69
C GLY A 773 12.68 -8.22 -11.57
N LEU A 774 12.37 -6.91 -11.68
CA LEU A 774 11.55 -6.19 -10.71
C LEU A 774 10.11 -6.70 -10.69
N THR A 775 9.50 -6.94 -11.85
CA THR A 775 8.12 -7.46 -11.92
C THR A 775 8.04 -8.91 -11.45
N THR A 776 9.08 -9.74 -11.67
CA THR A 776 9.17 -11.10 -11.12
C THR A 776 9.24 -11.07 -9.59
N ALA A 777 10.09 -10.20 -9.02
CA ALA A 777 10.18 -10.03 -7.58
C ALA A 777 8.88 -9.49 -6.97
N ALA A 778 8.23 -8.54 -7.63
CA ALA A 778 6.92 -8.02 -7.22
C ALA A 778 5.82 -9.09 -7.35
N GLY A 779 5.85 -9.89 -8.42
CA GLY A 779 4.91 -11.00 -8.66
C GLY A 779 5.00 -12.12 -7.63
N ALA A 780 6.16 -12.33 -7.00
CA ALA A 780 6.30 -13.27 -5.88
C ALA A 780 5.47 -12.83 -4.65
N ILE A 781 5.24 -11.52 -4.49
CA ILE A 781 4.48 -10.95 -3.37
C ILE A 781 3.03 -10.68 -3.79
N MET A 782 2.81 -10.26 -5.04
CA MET A 782 1.52 -9.86 -5.60
C MET A 782 1.24 -10.59 -6.94
N PRO A 783 1.05 -11.91 -6.93
CA PRO A 783 1.01 -12.71 -8.16
C PRO A 783 -0.11 -12.32 -9.13
N LYS A 784 -1.23 -11.79 -8.62
CA LYS A 784 -2.38 -11.37 -9.46
C LYS A 784 -2.19 -10.01 -10.13
N ILE A 785 -1.30 -9.15 -9.62
CA ILE A 785 -1.18 -7.75 -10.06
C ILE A 785 0.16 -7.49 -10.73
N ALA A 786 1.25 -8.01 -10.17
CA ALA A 786 2.60 -7.63 -10.56
C ALA A 786 3.37 -8.71 -11.34
N SER A 787 2.71 -9.78 -11.79
CA SER A 787 3.39 -10.82 -12.60
C SER A 787 3.89 -10.27 -13.94
N PRO A 788 5.10 -10.65 -14.36
CA PRO A 788 5.68 -10.18 -15.62
C PRO A 788 4.77 -10.50 -16.81
N ASP A 789 4.45 -9.48 -17.60
CA ASP A 789 3.65 -9.62 -18.80
C ASP A 789 4.45 -9.19 -20.04
N PRO A 790 4.82 -10.11 -20.94
CA PRO A 790 5.62 -9.79 -22.11
C PRO A 790 4.98 -8.75 -23.04
N VAL A 791 3.65 -8.73 -23.12
CA VAL A 791 2.93 -7.77 -23.97
C VAL A 791 3.08 -6.35 -23.43
N THR A 792 2.88 -6.17 -22.14
CA THR A 792 3.03 -4.86 -21.48
C THR A 792 4.49 -4.38 -21.52
N LEU A 793 5.46 -5.27 -21.24
CA LEU A 793 6.87 -4.91 -21.32
C LEU A 793 7.30 -4.53 -22.74
N SER A 794 6.80 -5.23 -23.76
CA SER A 794 7.07 -4.88 -25.15
C SER A 794 6.41 -3.56 -25.55
N ALA A 795 5.17 -3.31 -25.14
CA ALA A 795 4.47 -2.06 -25.41
C ALA A 795 5.17 -0.86 -24.76
N THR A 796 5.60 -0.98 -23.50
CA THR A 796 6.35 0.09 -22.80
C THR A 796 7.70 0.35 -23.45
N ALA A 797 8.40 -0.69 -23.92
CA ALA A 797 9.64 -0.56 -24.70
C ALA A 797 9.39 0.16 -26.03
N ALA A 798 8.30 -0.16 -26.74
CA ALA A 798 7.93 0.51 -27.99
C ALA A 798 7.60 2.00 -27.77
N VAL A 799 6.86 2.33 -26.70
CA VAL A 799 6.57 3.74 -26.33
C VAL A 799 7.86 4.51 -26.07
N LEU A 800 8.78 3.95 -25.26
CA LEU A 800 10.06 4.61 -24.97
C LEU A 800 10.92 4.75 -26.24
N LEU A 801 10.95 3.75 -27.11
CA LEU A 801 11.66 3.81 -28.39
C LEU A 801 11.11 4.96 -29.26
N VAL A 802 9.79 5.08 -29.40
CA VAL A 802 9.16 6.15 -30.16
C VAL A 802 9.56 7.53 -29.60
N VAL A 803 9.45 7.70 -28.29
CA VAL A 803 9.83 8.97 -27.61
C VAL A 803 11.33 9.28 -27.82
N ALA A 804 12.20 8.28 -27.70
CA ALA A 804 13.63 8.43 -27.95
C ALA A 804 13.94 8.82 -29.39
N LEU A 805 13.25 8.22 -30.37
CA LEU A 805 13.37 8.60 -31.78
C LEU A 805 12.96 10.06 -32.01
N PHE A 806 11.84 10.50 -31.43
CA PHE A 806 11.42 11.91 -31.49
C PHE A 806 12.43 12.85 -30.84
N ALA A 807 12.99 12.49 -29.69
CA ALA A 807 14.02 13.26 -29.01
C ALA A 807 15.30 13.41 -29.85
N CYS A 808 15.66 12.39 -30.61
CA CYS A 808 16.81 12.42 -31.56
C CYS A 808 16.51 13.17 -32.86
N TYR A 809 15.25 13.18 -33.30
CA TYR A 809 14.86 13.75 -34.60
C TYR A 809 15.15 15.26 -34.72
N LEU A 810 14.77 16.05 -33.71
CA LEU A 810 14.97 17.50 -33.73
C LEU A 810 16.43 17.91 -33.85
N PRO A 811 17.39 17.35 -33.04
CA PRO A 811 18.81 17.64 -33.20
C PRO A 811 19.38 17.15 -34.55
N ALA A 812 18.97 15.95 -35.00
CA ALA A 812 19.42 15.42 -36.28
C ALA A 812 18.97 16.31 -37.46
N ARG A 813 17.75 16.85 -37.40
CA ARG A 813 17.24 17.80 -38.41
C ARG A 813 18.02 19.12 -38.36
N ARG A 814 18.43 19.60 -37.18
CA ARG A 814 19.28 20.81 -37.07
C ARG A 814 20.66 20.58 -37.69
N ALA A 815 21.23 19.39 -37.57
CA ALA A 815 22.51 19.05 -38.18
C ALA A 815 22.48 19.14 -39.72
N THR A 816 21.34 18.91 -40.38
CA THR A 816 21.17 18.98 -41.85
C THR A 816 20.99 20.39 -42.39
N ARG A 817 20.79 21.39 -41.53
CA ARG A 817 20.54 22.79 -41.89
C ARG A 817 21.75 23.70 -41.60
N VAL A 818 22.89 23.14 -41.32
CA VAL A 818 24.14 23.89 -41.11
C VAL A 818 24.60 24.47 -42.45
N ASP A 819 24.78 25.77 -42.51
CA ASP A 819 25.35 26.42 -43.71
C ASP A 819 26.86 26.09 -43.77
N PRO A 820 27.34 25.45 -44.85
CA PRO A 820 28.77 25.15 -45.01
C PRO A 820 29.67 26.38 -44.97
N LEU A 821 29.15 27.53 -45.45
CA LEU A 821 29.94 28.81 -45.47
C LEU A 821 30.07 29.40 -44.04
N GLU A 822 28.99 29.35 -43.25
CA GLU A 822 29.09 29.80 -41.82
C GLU A 822 29.91 28.82 -41.00
N ALA A 823 29.84 27.51 -41.23
CA ALA A 823 30.63 26.52 -40.52
C ALA A 823 32.16 26.64 -40.78
N LEU A 824 32.55 27.12 -41.99
CA LEU A 824 33.95 27.37 -42.33
C LEU A 824 34.45 28.75 -41.92
N ARG A 825 33.54 29.73 -41.62
CA ARG A 825 33.88 31.09 -41.14
C ARG A 825 33.91 31.23 -39.62
N ALA A 826 33.49 30.21 -38.90
CA ALA A 826 33.44 30.21 -37.43
C ALA A 826 34.78 29.83 -36.74
N ASP A 827 35.89 30.10 -37.41
CA ASP A 827 37.26 30.01 -36.84
C ASP A 827 37.67 31.35 -36.18
#